data_e71585804ca3022f352d21d59e061158
#
_entry.id   e71585804ca3022f352d21d59e061158
#
_cell.length_a   1.000
_cell.length_b   1.000
_cell.length_c   1.000
_cell.angle_alpha   90.00
_cell.angle_beta   90.00
_cell.angle_gamma   90.00
#
_symmetry.space_group_name_H-M   'P 1'
#
loop_
_entity.id
_entity.type
_entity.pdbx_description
1 polymer ?
#
loop_
_entity_poly.entity_id
_entity_poly.type
_entity_poly.pdbx_seq_one_letter_code
_entity_poly.pdbx_strand_id
1 'polypeptide(L)'
;MIKTSKLAVAVHSAILFGGVVGAQTALAAEQQSEQQEVERIQVTGSKIKRIGATAPTPVVVIGRTELEDAGVSNVNDFLAELPSASVGLSPENSNNFIYANGLNTTDLRGLGSDRTLVLVNGRRFLPGQAGGNSVDLNNIATSFIERIEISTGGASAVYGADAVAGVVNIITRKSFDGIEIDLATTEPLEGGGSQKFGSLTFGREFDGGGFIFNYDYTDQEQMARLDKDWYVDAVGSTPNPNDTSGDDGIPARIPIYDQEHYGLYDESSEFFLGGQQWTFDENLNLRPFDNGDGPLPGSGLPGAGTNWYYTGPFGDGIQYGVDEFFRTPLERHTFNLAGHQEIVDGHDLSFDVTYSESEAFGQGTPIFLRGDELVIRRDNAFIKDDLASLMDENGVEQINMRRLSDDFGPRKYSQDRSTFRVSVGLDGYINDNWTYSTYFQHGEMTQDTSWYGEVFTENLFNALDAVEYEGQVVCADRNEDGEVIGALQGCAPINFLGKPQHSAEALEYISTVAKAERGHEQSSFGATVTGDLMELPAGYVSSAFTYEWRRESAYETPGTGIRKGLIFGNSGLPYEGSLTVDEYAAEFLVPLVYDRYLMQEVNLEAAYRYMDYSSTGTDYAYKLGFTWQVNDDIRVRFAKARSVRAPNIGELYSSSGTQYAQERAEPCAADAIAKEDQYKEQVTRNCAAAGIPEGWVPSDDWRDGGSLEGKLGGNPNLDNEVSNDITVGFVYTPSFLEGFDITVDYWDFEIENAIAFFGYEDSIRNCYRSESLNNPFCDAFTRDPDTYEVVDFYETSLNASVEKLSGVDIESVYDFDTRIGGFKMKLIATYLNNYELNPTGNAEDNRTRTGEQHKPRWEARFTTEYQVGDLRTVFAANYTHATVEERPAWSIEDNNYNDIPSYTTFDINFDYTVNDHVDVRLGVQNLADRTPPRNPFAFTDGEYYDVIGRRVTAGVNVTF
;
A
#
# COMPACT_ATOMS: atom_id res chain seq x y z
N MET A 1 14.39 -33.87 10.05
CA MET A 1 13.01 -33.97 10.57
C MET A 1 12.13 -33.37 9.46
N ILE A 2 11.25 -34.17 8.89
CA ILE A 2 10.39 -33.77 7.78
C ILE A 2 9.37 -32.81 8.41
N LYS A 3 9.43 -31.51 8.03
CA LYS A 3 8.34 -30.56 8.30
C LYS A 3 7.14 -31.07 7.48
N THR A 4 6.14 -31.63 8.16
CA THR A 4 4.84 -31.88 7.53
C THR A 4 4.31 -30.51 7.08
N SER A 5 4.12 -30.34 5.77
CA SER A 5 3.61 -29.07 5.23
C SER A 5 2.25 -28.78 5.88
N LYS A 6 1.99 -27.51 6.18
CA LYS A 6 0.71 -27.05 6.75
C LYS A 6 -0.48 -27.46 5.85
N LEU A 7 -0.23 -27.64 4.55
CA LEU A 7 -1.16 -28.23 3.58
C LEU A 7 -1.64 -29.64 3.99
N ALA A 8 -0.75 -30.48 4.51
CA ALA A 8 -1.12 -31.84 4.97
C ALA A 8 -2.04 -31.79 6.20
N VAL A 9 -1.91 -30.79 7.06
CA VAL A 9 -2.77 -30.58 8.24
C VAL A 9 -4.16 -30.06 7.78
N ALA A 10 -4.20 -29.11 6.85
CA ALA A 10 -5.44 -28.58 6.31
C ALA A 10 -6.24 -29.66 5.58
N VAL A 11 -5.57 -30.48 4.75
CA VAL A 11 -6.20 -31.62 4.05
C VAL A 11 -6.66 -32.69 5.02
N HIS A 12 -5.91 -33.01 6.08
CA HIS A 12 -6.33 -33.97 7.11
C HIS A 12 -7.52 -33.46 7.94
N SER A 13 -7.56 -32.15 8.25
CA SER A 13 -8.70 -31.54 8.95
C SER A 13 -9.98 -31.55 8.08
N ALA A 14 -9.85 -31.25 6.78
CA ALA A 14 -10.96 -31.29 5.83
C ALA A 14 -11.51 -32.72 5.64
N ILE A 15 -10.64 -33.75 5.62
CA ILE A 15 -11.03 -35.14 5.49
C ILE A 15 -11.75 -35.67 6.75
N LEU A 16 -11.38 -35.17 7.93
CA LEU A 16 -12.03 -35.54 9.20
C LEU A 16 -13.43 -34.94 9.34
N PHE A 17 -13.67 -33.75 8.79
CA PHE A 17 -15.01 -33.13 8.77
C PHE A 17 -15.91 -33.72 7.67
N GLY A 18 -15.38 -34.06 6.51
CA GLY A 18 -16.13 -34.70 5.42
C GLY A 18 -16.62 -36.14 5.69
N GLY A 19 -16.06 -36.82 6.70
CA GLY A 19 -16.40 -38.21 7.03
C GLY A 19 -17.66 -38.39 7.90
N VAL A 20 -18.21 -37.31 8.47
CA VAL A 20 -19.37 -37.42 9.41
C VAL A 20 -20.73 -37.22 8.70
N VAL A 21 -20.73 -36.62 7.49
CA VAL A 21 -22.00 -36.28 6.77
C VAL A 21 -22.52 -37.38 5.87
N GLY A 22 -21.83 -38.51 5.73
CA GLY A 22 -22.11 -39.56 4.77
C GLY A 22 -23.17 -40.63 5.12
N ALA A 23 -23.97 -40.47 6.17
CA ALA A 23 -24.90 -41.53 6.59
C ALA A 23 -26.27 -41.05 7.05
N GLN A 24 -27.11 -40.59 6.09
CA GLN A 24 -28.56 -40.76 6.21
C GLN A 24 -29.23 -40.44 4.85
N THR A 25 -29.64 -41.45 4.12
CA THR A 25 -30.45 -41.32 2.89
C THR A 25 -31.86 -41.81 3.10
N ALA A 26 -32.76 -41.08 2.46
CA ALA A 26 -34.07 -41.44 1.91
C ALA A 26 -35.25 -41.57 2.87
N LEU A 27 -36.22 -40.64 2.70
CA LEU A 27 -37.59 -40.96 2.38
C LEU A 27 -38.50 -39.72 2.20
N ALA A 28 -39.20 -39.70 1.08
CA ALA A 28 -40.50 -39.09 0.84
C ALA A 28 -40.61 -37.59 0.45
N ALA A 29 -40.85 -37.36 -0.81
CA ALA A 29 -41.40 -36.14 -1.39
C ALA A 29 -42.89 -35.98 -1.08
N GLU A 30 -43.33 -34.81 -0.60
CA GLU A 30 -44.69 -34.31 -0.75
C GLU A 30 -44.63 -32.82 -1.13
N GLN A 31 -45.31 -32.48 -2.23
CA GLN A 31 -45.45 -31.12 -2.76
C GLN A 31 -46.22 -30.24 -1.77
N GLN A 32 -45.62 -29.14 -1.35
CA GLN A 32 -46.33 -28.01 -0.78
C GLN A 32 -46.03 -26.74 -1.57
N SER A 33 -47.08 -25.97 -1.81
CA SER A 33 -47.15 -24.75 -2.60
C SER A 33 -46.16 -23.69 -2.18
N GLU A 34 -45.41 -23.17 -3.14
CA GLU A 34 -44.57 -21.98 -3.05
C GLU A 34 -45.43 -20.77 -2.61
N GLN A 35 -45.28 -20.36 -1.36
CA GLN A 35 -45.34 -18.96 -0.99
C GLN A 35 -43.93 -18.45 -1.23
N GLN A 36 -43.75 -17.55 -2.19
CA GLN A 36 -42.50 -16.77 -2.31
C GLN A 36 -42.32 -16.00 -1.00
N GLU A 37 -41.50 -16.52 -0.09
CA GLU A 37 -40.90 -15.71 0.96
C GLU A 37 -40.01 -14.70 0.27
N VAL A 38 -40.31 -13.43 0.41
CA VAL A 38 -39.43 -12.33 -0.04
C VAL A 38 -38.14 -12.44 0.79
N GLU A 39 -37.07 -12.89 0.16
CA GLU A 39 -35.79 -13.11 0.79
C GLU A 39 -35.29 -11.80 1.38
N ARG A 40 -35.11 -11.73 2.70
CA ARG A 40 -34.56 -10.56 3.38
C ARG A 40 -33.06 -10.57 3.19
N ILE A 41 -32.53 -9.76 2.27
CA ILE A 41 -31.10 -9.62 2.02
C ILE A 41 -30.50 -8.73 3.11
N GLN A 42 -29.42 -9.18 3.75
CA GLN A 42 -28.60 -8.34 4.63
C GLN A 42 -27.66 -7.52 3.75
N VAL A 43 -27.82 -6.21 3.73
CA VAL A 43 -26.94 -5.29 2.99
C VAL A 43 -25.89 -4.73 3.95
N THR A 44 -24.65 -4.59 3.49
CA THR A 44 -23.55 -3.98 4.26
C THR A 44 -23.95 -2.60 4.80
N GLY A 45 -23.58 -2.30 6.07
CA GLY A 45 -23.93 -1.06 6.78
C GLY A 45 -24.91 -1.24 7.93
N SER A 46 -25.47 -2.45 8.16
CA SER A 46 -26.29 -2.80 9.32
C SER A 46 -26.28 -4.30 9.59
N LYS A 47 -26.42 -4.70 10.85
CA LYS A 47 -26.69 -6.10 11.25
C LYS A 47 -28.19 -6.45 11.20
N ILE A 48 -29.06 -5.46 11.03
CA ILE A 48 -30.52 -5.65 10.88
C ILE A 48 -30.84 -6.03 9.43
N LYS A 49 -31.42 -7.23 9.21
CA LYS A 49 -31.82 -7.69 7.89
C LYS A 49 -32.98 -6.87 7.33
N ARG A 50 -32.89 -6.40 6.09
CA ARG A 50 -33.86 -5.51 5.44
C ARG A 50 -34.41 -6.12 4.17
N ILE A 51 -35.61 -5.68 3.78
CA ILE A 51 -36.19 -5.92 2.46
C ILE A 51 -35.82 -4.72 1.57
N GLY A 52 -34.92 -4.90 0.61
CA GLY A 52 -34.47 -3.87 -0.33
C GLY A 52 -33.33 -2.97 0.21
N ALA A 53 -32.59 -2.36 -0.73
CA ALA A 53 -31.41 -1.54 -0.45
C ALA A 53 -31.77 -0.13 0.06
N THR A 54 -32.22 0.00 1.31
CA THR A 54 -32.60 1.29 1.92
C THR A 54 -31.67 1.71 3.06
N ALA A 55 -30.35 1.71 2.82
CA ALA A 55 -29.39 2.16 3.81
C ALA A 55 -29.25 3.71 3.81
N PRO A 56 -29.02 4.38 4.96
CA PRO A 56 -28.74 5.82 5.03
C PRO A 56 -27.35 6.20 4.49
N THR A 57 -26.42 5.25 4.41
CA THR A 57 -25.13 5.40 3.73
C THR A 57 -25.15 4.78 2.35
N PRO A 58 -24.41 5.35 1.37
CA PRO A 58 -24.27 4.74 0.04
C PRO A 58 -23.62 3.35 0.14
N VAL A 59 -24.15 2.41 -0.65
CA VAL A 59 -23.55 1.09 -0.81
C VAL A 59 -23.49 0.79 -2.31
N VAL A 60 -22.28 0.61 -2.83
CA VAL A 60 -22.03 0.14 -4.20
C VAL A 60 -21.94 -1.37 -4.15
N VAL A 61 -22.68 -2.04 -5.03
CA VAL A 61 -22.65 -3.50 -5.16
C VAL A 61 -22.06 -3.86 -6.52
N ILE A 62 -21.05 -4.73 -6.50
CA ILE A 62 -20.36 -5.25 -7.68
C ILE A 62 -20.66 -6.72 -7.74
N GLY A 63 -21.35 -7.16 -8.79
CA GLY A 63 -21.66 -8.55 -9.01
C GLY A 63 -20.49 -9.34 -9.61
N ARG A 64 -20.56 -10.67 -9.53
CA ARG A 64 -19.57 -11.58 -10.13
C ARG A 64 -19.36 -11.27 -11.62
N THR A 65 -20.43 -11.06 -12.37
CA THR A 65 -20.36 -10.76 -13.80
C THR A 65 -19.55 -9.50 -14.11
N GLU A 66 -19.65 -8.45 -13.29
CA GLU A 66 -18.86 -7.21 -13.46
C GLU A 66 -17.35 -7.46 -13.22
N LEU A 67 -17.00 -8.38 -12.31
CA LEU A 67 -15.60 -8.79 -12.07
C LEU A 67 -15.04 -9.64 -13.24
N GLU A 68 -15.85 -10.57 -13.75
CA GLU A 68 -15.50 -11.41 -14.90
C GLU A 68 -15.30 -10.57 -16.16
N ASP A 69 -16.15 -9.55 -16.39
CA ASP A 69 -16.04 -8.60 -17.50
C ASP A 69 -14.78 -7.77 -17.50
N ALA A 70 -14.36 -7.35 -16.31
CA ALA A 70 -13.12 -6.60 -16.18
C ALA A 70 -11.89 -7.45 -16.55
N GLY A 71 -12.02 -8.78 -16.57
CA GLY A 71 -10.95 -9.72 -16.91
C GLY A 71 -9.80 -9.68 -15.90
N VAL A 72 -10.10 -9.25 -14.67
CA VAL A 72 -9.10 -9.10 -13.61
C VAL A 72 -8.90 -10.42 -12.87
N SER A 73 -7.66 -10.74 -12.55
CA SER A 73 -7.32 -11.89 -11.72
C SER A 73 -7.21 -11.54 -10.24
N ASN A 74 -7.31 -10.26 -9.91
CA ASN A 74 -7.25 -9.74 -8.55
C ASN A 74 -8.39 -8.74 -8.31
N VAL A 75 -8.96 -8.79 -7.12
CA VAL A 75 -10.06 -7.91 -6.70
C VAL A 75 -9.66 -6.43 -6.73
N ASN A 76 -8.44 -6.10 -6.31
CA ASN A 76 -7.99 -4.71 -6.24
C ASN A 76 -7.85 -4.06 -7.62
N ASP A 77 -7.50 -4.82 -8.66
CA ASP A 77 -7.41 -4.29 -10.02
C ASP A 77 -8.76 -3.71 -10.47
N PHE A 78 -9.87 -4.32 -10.03
CA PHE A 78 -11.21 -3.78 -10.26
C PHE A 78 -11.55 -2.63 -9.31
N LEU A 79 -11.22 -2.75 -8.02
CA LEU A 79 -11.53 -1.71 -7.03
C LEU A 79 -10.82 -0.40 -7.36
N ALA A 80 -9.58 -0.47 -7.87
CA ALA A 80 -8.79 0.69 -8.29
C ALA A 80 -9.41 1.49 -9.46
N GLU A 81 -10.32 0.87 -10.24
CA GLU A 81 -11.05 1.57 -11.30
C GLU A 81 -12.28 2.35 -10.78
N LEU A 82 -12.60 2.22 -9.48
CA LEU A 82 -13.72 2.94 -8.87
C LEU A 82 -13.24 4.31 -8.36
N PRO A 83 -13.90 5.40 -8.74
CA PRO A 83 -13.53 6.75 -8.31
C PRO A 83 -13.54 7.01 -6.79
N SER A 84 -14.20 6.14 -6.03
CA SER A 84 -14.23 6.22 -4.55
C SER A 84 -13.15 5.37 -3.87
N ALA A 85 -12.33 4.65 -4.65
CA ALA A 85 -11.24 3.84 -4.14
C ALA A 85 -9.93 4.24 -4.82
N SER A 86 -8.86 4.20 -4.06
CA SER A 86 -7.49 4.36 -4.53
C SER A 86 -6.74 3.05 -4.35
N VAL A 87 -5.67 2.86 -5.07
CA VAL A 87 -4.75 1.75 -4.83
C VAL A 87 -3.96 2.05 -3.56
N GLY A 88 -3.92 1.12 -2.63
CA GLY A 88 -2.94 1.17 -1.54
C GLY A 88 -1.60 0.64 -2.05
N LEU A 89 -1.30 -0.63 -1.76
CA LEU A 89 -0.20 -1.35 -2.40
C LEU A 89 -0.73 -2.20 -3.55
N SER A 90 0.06 -2.33 -4.61
CA SER A 90 -0.18 -3.22 -5.74
C SER A 90 1.14 -3.75 -6.28
N PRO A 91 1.13 -4.78 -7.12
CA PRO A 91 2.34 -5.23 -7.82
C PRO A 91 3.01 -4.10 -8.63
N GLU A 92 2.26 -3.10 -9.08
CA GLU A 92 2.72 -2.00 -9.92
C GLU A 92 3.39 -0.86 -9.13
N ASN A 93 3.20 -0.78 -7.81
CA ASN A 93 3.79 0.27 -6.98
C ASN A 93 4.63 -0.26 -5.79
N SER A 94 4.67 -1.58 -5.56
CA SER A 94 5.30 -2.16 -4.36
C SER A 94 6.76 -2.61 -4.55
N ASN A 95 7.36 -2.43 -5.73
CA ASN A 95 8.72 -2.91 -6.01
C ASN A 95 9.77 -2.46 -4.99
N ASN A 96 9.71 -1.20 -4.55
CA ASN A 96 10.69 -0.60 -3.64
C ASN A 96 10.40 -0.85 -2.16
N PHE A 97 9.28 -1.48 -1.82
CA PHE A 97 8.90 -1.80 -0.45
C PHE A 97 9.40 -3.18 -0.03
N ILE A 98 10.56 -3.24 0.63
CA ILE A 98 11.30 -4.46 0.97
C ILE A 98 10.44 -5.59 1.57
N TYR A 99 9.40 -5.26 2.35
CA TYR A 99 8.54 -6.25 3.02
C TYR A 99 7.14 -6.36 2.42
N ALA A 100 6.82 -5.48 1.48
CA ALA A 100 5.48 -5.31 0.93
C ALA A 100 5.36 -5.65 -0.55
N ASN A 101 6.45 -6.10 -1.19
CA ASN A 101 6.42 -6.49 -2.60
C ASN A 101 5.30 -7.48 -2.88
N GLY A 102 4.57 -7.24 -3.95
CA GLY A 102 3.49 -8.09 -4.42
C GLY A 102 2.24 -8.10 -3.57
N LEU A 103 2.15 -7.28 -2.49
CA LEU A 103 0.89 -7.08 -1.77
C LEU A 103 -0.12 -6.32 -2.64
N ASN A 104 -1.39 -6.54 -2.34
CA ASN A 104 -2.48 -5.91 -3.06
C ASN A 104 -3.55 -5.44 -2.08
N THR A 105 -3.55 -4.14 -1.76
CA THR A 105 -4.43 -3.55 -0.74
C THR A 105 -5.28 -2.43 -1.32
N THR A 106 -6.49 -2.25 -0.81
CA THR A 106 -7.40 -1.19 -1.24
C THR A 106 -7.45 -0.06 -0.22
N ASP A 107 -7.66 1.15 -0.71
CA ASP A 107 -7.76 2.37 0.07
C ASP A 107 -9.01 3.16 -0.35
N LEU A 108 -10.01 3.26 0.49
CA LEU A 108 -11.18 4.07 0.20
C LEU A 108 -10.88 5.56 0.41
N ARG A 109 -11.16 6.38 -0.60
CA ARG A 109 -10.98 7.85 -0.62
C ARG A 109 -9.53 8.32 -0.47
N GLY A 110 -8.54 7.43 -0.58
CA GLY A 110 -7.13 7.76 -0.38
C GLY A 110 -6.82 8.24 1.05
N LEU A 111 -7.52 7.68 2.05
CA LEU A 111 -7.31 7.95 3.47
C LEU A 111 -6.30 7.00 4.13
N GLY A 112 -5.80 6.04 3.38
CA GLY A 112 -4.91 4.97 3.83
C GLY A 112 -5.62 3.63 3.99
N SER A 113 -4.98 2.56 3.53
CA SER A 113 -5.54 1.21 3.57
C SER A 113 -5.81 0.70 4.99
N ASP A 114 -5.12 1.22 6.02
CA ASP A 114 -5.37 0.92 7.44
C ASP A 114 -6.68 1.52 7.99
N ARG A 115 -7.30 2.47 7.27
CA ARG A 115 -8.60 3.08 7.57
C ARG A 115 -9.75 2.50 6.74
N THR A 116 -9.44 1.51 5.90
CA THR A 116 -10.40 0.77 5.07
C THR A 116 -10.59 -0.64 5.63
N LEU A 117 -11.77 -0.92 6.18
CA LEU A 117 -12.05 -2.23 6.75
C LEU A 117 -12.46 -3.23 5.66
N VAL A 118 -11.68 -4.28 5.46
CA VAL A 118 -12.02 -5.39 4.56
C VAL A 118 -12.62 -6.55 5.35
N LEU A 119 -13.79 -6.99 4.91
CA LEU A 119 -14.53 -8.12 5.48
C LEU A 119 -14.73 -9.23 4.45
N VAL A 120 -14.76 -10.46 4.91
CA VAL A 120 -15.22 -11.63 4.15
C VAL A 120 -16.44 -12.22 4.86
N ASN A 121 -17.59 -12.23 4.18
CA ASN A 121 -18.88 -12.64 4.75
C ASN A 121 -19.24 -11.88 6.06
N GLY A 122 -18.92 -10.58 6.12
CA GLY A 122 -19.19 -9.73 7.27
C GLY A 122 -18.27 -9.95 8.48
N ARG A 123 -17.17 -10.69 8.33
CA ARG A 123 -16.15 -11.01 9.35
C ARG A 123 -14.80 -10.44 8.93
N ARG A 124 -14.02 -9.91 9.86
CA ARG A 124 -12.69 -9.36 9.58
C ARG A 124 -11.77 -10.41 8.97
N PHE A 125 -10.98 -10.01 7.98
CA PHE A 125 -9.94 -10.85 7.40
C PHE A 125 -8.57 -10.52 8.04
N LEU A 126 -7.56 -11.41 7.87
CA LEU A 126 -6.22 -11.19 8.40
C LEU A 126 -5.50 -10.10 7.62
N PRO A 127 -4.64 -9.31 8.29
CA PRO A 127 -3.73 -8.40 7.60
C PRO A 127 -2.74 -9.12 6.67
N GLY A 128 -2.34 -8.46 5.60
CA GLY A 128 -1.33 -8.94 4.67
C GLY A 128 0.10 -8.75 5.15
N GLN A 129 0.30 -7.93 6.20
CA GLN A 129 1.58 -7.67 6.83
C GLN A 129 1.52 -7.90 8.34
N ALA A 130 2.60 -8.42 8.91
CA ALA A 130 2.71 -8.59 10.35
C ALA A 130 2.63 -7.24 11.08
N GLY A 131 1.69 -7.14 12.00
CA GLY A 131 1.48 -5.94 12.81
C GLY A 131 0.64 -4.84 12.15
N GLY A 132 0.32 -4.92 10.85
CA GLY A 132 -0.56 -3.97 10.16
C GLY A 132 -2.04 -4.29 10.30
N ASN A 133 -2.91 -3.45 9.70
CA ASN A 133 -4.36 -3.65 9.61
C ASN A 133 -4.85 -3.88 8.16
N SER A 134 -4.05 -3.54 7.16
CA SER A 134 -4.41 -3.64 5.75
C SER A 134 -4.47 -5.09 5.28
N VAL A 135 -5.56 -5.48 4.63
CA VAL A 135 -5.77 -6.83 4.11
C VAL A 135 -5.16 -6.97 2.72
N ASP A 136 -4.40 -8.06 2.51
CA ASP A 136 -3.92 -8.44 1.18
C ASP A 136 -5.03 -9.16 0.41
N LEU A 137 -5.57 -8.49 -0.61
CA LEU A 137 -6.64 -9.01 -1.46
C LEU A 137 -6.19 -10.18 -2.35
N ASN A 138 -4.88 -10.43 -2.47
CA ASN A 138 -4.36 -11.66 -3.08
C ASN A 138 -4.82 -12.93 -2.35
N ASN A 139 -5.14 -12.85 -1.06
CA ASN A 139 -5.62 -13.99 -0.29
C ASN A 139 -7.07 -14.41 -0.62
N ILE A 140 -7.76 -13.66 -1.49
CA ILE A 140 -9.17 -13.86 -1.81
C ILE A 140 -9.29 -14.23 -3.28
N ALA A 141 -9.69 -15.47 -3.55
CA ALA A 141 -9.87 -16.00 -4.90
C ALA A 141 -11.02 -15.29 -5.62
N THR A 142 -10.76 -14.68 -6.79
CA THR A 142 -11.79 -13.95 -7.57
C THR A 142 -12.93 -14.86 -8.03
N SER A 143 -12.64 -16.10 -8.43
CA SER A 143 -13.64 -17.09 -8.85
C SER A 143 -14.55 -17.57 -7.72
N PHE A 144 -14.15 -17.35 -6.45
CA PHE A 144 -14.92 -17.71 -5.27
C PHE A 144 -15.86 -16.59 -4.79
N ILE A 145 -15.78 -15.39 -5.38
CA ILE A 145 -16.60 -14.24 -5.01
C ILE A 145 -17.97 -14.34 -5.66
N GLU A 146 -19.01 -14.08 -4.87
CA GLU A 146 -20.39 -13.90 -5.33
C GLU A 146 -20.66 -12.43 -5.68
N ARG A 147 -20.25 -11.52 -4.77
CA ARG A 147 -20.33 -10.06 -4.94
C ARG A 147 -19.46 -9.34 -3.95
N ILE A 148 -19.19 -8.06 -4.24
CA ILE A 148 -18.51 -7.15 -3.33
C ILE A 148 -19.48 -6.01 -2.99
N GLU A 149 -19.59 -5.68 -1.71
CA GLU A 149 -20.41 -4.59 -1.20
C GLU A 149 -19.49 -3.53 -0.58
N ILE A 150 -19.50 -2.31 -1.12
CA ILE A 150 -18.66 -1.20 -0.66
C ILE A 150 -19.55 -0.16 -0.01
N SER A 151 -19.36 0.09 1.29
CA SER A 151 -20.00 1.18 2.01
C SER A 151 -19.00 2.28 2.24
N THR A 152 -19.21 3.44 1.60
CA THR A 152 -18.34 4.61 1.74
C THR A 152 -18.88 5.54 2.83
N GLY A 153 -18.19 5.59 3.97
CA GLY A 153 -18.59 6.39 5.14
C GLY A 153 -18.30 5.63 6.43
N GLY A 154 -18.22 6.37 7.53
CA GLY A 154 -17.91 5.80 8.84
C GLY A 154 -18.86 4.68 9.24
N ALA A 155 -18.32 3.51 9.53
CA ALA A 155 -19.10 2.31 9.85
C ALA A 155 -18.63 1.61 11.13
N SER A 156 -17.77 2.25 11.93
CA SER A 156 -17.22 1.66 13.17
C SER A 156 -18.31 1.31 14.20
N ALA A 157 -19.44 2.00 14.19
CA ALA A 157 -20.56 1.67 15.08
C ALA A 157 -21.17 0.29 14.78
N VAL A 158 -21.09 -0.20 13.53
CA VAL A 158 -21.64 -1.49 13.10
C VAL A 158 -20.57 -2.58 13.06
N TYR A 159 -19.37 -2.28 12.54
CA TYR A 159 -18.34 -3.27 12.23
C TYR A 159 -17.08 -3.19 13.11
N GLY A 160 -17.07 -2.28 14.11
CA GLY A 160 -15.91 -2.05 14.99
C GLY A 160 -14.91 -1.07 14.38
N ALA A 161 -13.78 -0.90 15.06
CA ALA A 161 -12.73 0.04 14.62
C ALA A 161 -12.22 -0.24 13.20
N ASP A 162 -11.43 0.71 12.67
CA ASP A 162 -10.79 0.70 11.34
C ASP A 162 -11.75 0.98 10.17
N ALA A 163 -13.08 0.93 10.37
CA ALA A 163 -14.07 1.34 9.38
C ALA A 163 -14.25 2.88 9.38
N VAL A 164 -13.17 3.61 9.13
CA VAL A 164 -13.11 5.08 9.10
C VAL A 164 -13.50 5.60 7.72
N ALA A 165 -12.77 5.22 6.67
CA ALA A 165 -13.05 5.57 5.28
C ALA A 165 -14.27 4.81 4.73
N GLY A 166 -14.48 3.59 5.22
CA GLY A 166 -15.57 2.72 4.81
C GLY A 166 -15.27 1.24 5.04
N VAL A 167 -16.10 0.41 4.39
CA VAL A 167 -16.03 -1.05 4.47
C VAL A 167 -16.10 -1.64 3.07
N VAL A 168 -15.21 -2.56 2.76
CA VAL A 168 -15.26 -3.45 1.60
C VAL A 168 -15.62 -4.85 2.09
N ASN A 169 -16.85 -5.29 1.87
CA ASN A 169 -17.34 -6.58 2.32
C ASN A 169 -17.45 -7.54 1.13
N ILE A 170 -16.60 -8.54 1.10
CA ILE A 170 -16.52 -9.53 0.05
C ILE A 170 -17.41 -10.72 0.45
N ILE A 171 -18.48 -10.94 -0.30
CA ILE A 171 -19.39 -12.05 -0.09
C ILE A 171 -18.96 -13.19 -1.00
N THR A 172 -18.67 -14.34 -0.41
CA THR A 172 -18.23 -15.54 -1.12
C THR A 172 -19.40 -16.46 -1.46
N ARG A 173 -19.21 -17.29 -2.47
CA ARG A 173 -20.15 -18.36 -2.82
C ARG A 173 -20.25 -19.36 -1.65
N LYS A 174 -21.46 -19.74 -1.28
CA LYS A 174 -21.72 -20.67 -0.17
C LYS A 174 -21.93 -22.11 -0.60
N SER A 175 -22.46 -22.30 -1.79
CA SER A 175 -22.71 -23.60 -2.40
C SER A 175 -22.64 -23.50 -3.93
N PHE A 176 -22.50 -24.64 -4.57
CA PHE A 176 -22.49 -24.81 -6.02
C PHE A 176 -22.85 -26.26 -6.33
N ASP A 177 -23.54 -26.53 -7.41
CA ASP A 177 -23.83 -27.92 -7.84
C ASP A 177 -23.22 -28.15 -9.22
N GLY A 178 -22.07 -28.84 -9.28
CA GLY A 178 -21.39 -29.12 -10.53
C GLY A 178 -19.85 -28.91 -10.45
N ILE A 179 -19.26 -28.72 -11.63
CA ILE A 179 -17.84 -28.42 -11.83
C ILE A 179 -17.73 -27.21 -12.74
N GLU A 180 -16.94 -26.24 -12.36
CA GLU A 180 -16.61 -25.04 -13.14
C GLU A 180 -15.10 -24.93 -13.30
N ILE A 181 -14.63 -24.70 -14.52
CA ILE A 181 -13.22 -24.47 -14.87
C ILE A 181 -13.14 -23.14 -15.60
N ASP A 182 -12.33 -22.22 -15.09
CA ASP A 182 -12.05 -20.95 -15.73
C ASP A 182 -10.57 -20.82 -16.04
N LEU A 183 -10.21 -20.47 -17.28
CA LEU A 183 -8.84 -20.26 -17.73
C LEU A 183 -8.76 -18.93 -18.47
N ALA A 184 -7.77 -18.09 -18.13
CA ALA A 184 -7.52 -16.82 -18.80
C ALA A 184 -6.03 -16.51 -18.92
N THR A 185 -5.68 -15.74 -19.95
CA THR A 185 -4.36 -15.16 -20.11
C THR A 185 -4.48 -13.69 -20.52
N THR A 186 -3.60 -12.85 -19.99
CA THR A 186 -3.49 -11.44 -20.38
C THR A 186 -2.08 -11.19 -20.87
N GLU A 187 -1.97 -10.67 -22.09
CA GLU A 187 -0.69 -10.41 -22.77
C GLU A 187 -0.58 -8.93 -23.11
N PRO A 188 0.36 -8.18 -22.49
CA PRO A 188 0.72 -6.84 -22.94
C PRO A 188 1.29 -6.89 -24.36
N LEU A 189 0.98 -5.88 -25.18
CA LEU A 189 1.49 -5.79 -26.56
C LEU A 189 2.94 -5.27 -26.62
N GLU A 190 3.41 -4.62 -25.55
CA GLU A 190 4.76 -4.09 -25.41
C GLU A 190 5.34 -4.43 -24.03
N GLY A 191 6.55 -5.00 -24.02
CA GLY A 191 7.26 -5.34 -22.81
C GLY A 191 6.76 -6.62 -22.12
N GLY A 192 7.29 -6.95 -20.95
CA GLY A 192 6.90 -8.07 -20.11
C GLY A 192 5.58 -7.86 -19.35
N GLY A 193 5.34 -8.67 -18.32
CA GLY A 193 4.19 -8.54 -17.42
C GLY A 193 2.97 -9.35 -17.87
N SER A 194 3.16 -10.44 -18.64
CA SER A 194 2.09 -11.37 -18.98
C SER A 194 1.47 -12.00 -17.70
N GLN A 195 0.21 -12.39 -17.78
CA GLN A 195 -0.50 -12.97 -16.66
C GLN A 195 -1.33 -14.18 -17.10
N LYS A 196 -1.28 -15.24 -16.30
CA LYS A 196 -2.04 -16.46 -16.50
C LYS A 196 -2.91 -16.73 -15.27
N PHE A 197 -4.14 -17.08 -15.49
CA PHE A 197 -5.10 -17.41 -14.46
C PHE A 197 -5.76 -18.75 -14.75
N GLY A 198 -5.97 -19.54 -13.72
CA GLY A 198 -6.75 -20.76 -13.81
C GLY A 198 -7.51 -21.06 -12.54
N SER A 199 -8.79 -21.41 -12.64
CA SER A 199 -9.57 -21.82 -11.48
C SER A 199 -10.32 -23.13 -11.71
N LEU A 200 -10.53 -23.87 -10.62
CA LEU A 200 -11.35 -25.06 -10.54
C LEU A 200 -12.30 -24.92 -9.35
N THR A 201 -13.58 -24.89 -9.63
CA THR A 201 -14.63 -24.91 -8.62
C THR A 201 -15.42 -26.22 -8.71
N PHE A 202 -15.63 -26.87 -7.58
CA PHE A 202 -16.47 -28.08 -7.46
C PHE A 202 -17.40 -27.95 -6.27
N GLY A 203 -18.65 -28.32 -6.44
CA GLY A 203 -19.60 -28.27 -5.36
C GLY A 203 -20.72 -29.25 -5.48
N ARG A 204 -21.50 -29.38 -4.43
CA ARG A 204 -22.70 -30.20 -4.37
C ARG A 204 -23.72 -29.56 -3.44
N GLU A 205 -24.94 -29.42 -3.94
CA GLU A 205 -26.09 -29.10 -3.13
C GLU A 205 -26.88 -30.38 -2.79
N PHE A 206 -27.43 -30.41 -1.59
CA PHE A 206 -28.26 -31.52 -1.08
C PHE A 206 -29.30 -30.93 -0.11
N ASP A 207 -30.27 -31.75 0.25
CA ASP A 207 -31.37 -31.34 1.12
C ASP A 207 -30.83 -30.79 2.47
N GLY A 208 -31.17 -29.53 2.77
CA GLY A 208 -30.75 -28.80 3.96
C GLY A 208 -29.31 -28.33 3.97
N GLY A 209 -28.55 -28.38 2.87
CA GLY A 209 -27.19 -27.86 2.86
C GLY A 209 -26.46 -28.00 1.54
N GLY A 210 -25.18 -27.62 1.57
CA GLY A 210 -24.30 -27.71 0.42
C GLY A 210 -22.84 -27.42 0.79
N PHE A 211 -21.95 -27.70 -0.12
CA PHE A 211 -20.54 -27.33 -0.01
C PHE A 211 -19.98 -26.91 -1.35
N ILE A 212 -18.91 -26.13 -1.30
CA ILE A 212 -18.14 -25.68 -2.45
C ILE A 212 -16.65 -25.73 -2.12
N PHE A 213 -15.88 -26.31 -3.03
CA PHE A 213 -14.42 -26.27 -3.05
C PHE A 213 -14.00 -25.43 -4.25
N ASN A 214 -13.01 -24.58 -4.05
CA ASN A 214 -12.42 -23.75 -5.08
C ASN A 214 -10.90 -23.75 -4.96
N TYR A 215 -10.24 -23.77 -6.12
CA TYR A 215 -8.79 -23.58 -6.24
C TYR A 215 -8.52 -22.56 -7.34
N ASP A 216 -7.75 -21.50 -7.02
CA ASP A 216 -7.28 -20.50 -7.97
C ASP A 216 -5.76 -20.54 -8.06
N TYR A 217 -5.27 -20.39 -9.28
CA TYR A 217 -3.86 -20.21 -9.60
C TYR A 217 -3.67 -18.92 -10.42
N THR A 218 -2.68 -18.12 -10.05
CA THR A 218 -2.25 -16.93 -10.80
C THR A 218 -0.74 -16.94 -10.93
N ASP A 219 -0.25 -16.72 -12.16
CA ASP A 219 1.16 -16.53 -12.50
C ASP A 219 1.27 -15.19 -13.27
N GLN A 220 1.91 -14.21 -12.65
CA GLN A 220 2.13 -12.87 -13.17
C GLN A 220 3.63 -12.66 -13.37
N GLU A 221 4.03 -12.34 -14.59
CA GLU A 221 5.42 -12.06 -14.92
C GLU A 221 5.80 -10.62 -14.53
N GLN A 222 7.09 -10.41 -14.27
CA GLN A 222 7.65 -9.08 -14.05
C GLN A 222 7.56 -8.21 -15.30
N MET A 223 7.54 -6.89 -15.10
CA MET A 223 7.77 -5.89 -16.14
C MET A 223 8.88 -4.96 -15.67
N ALA A 224 10.02 -4.98 -16.35
CA ALA A 224 11.10 -4.07 -16.02
C ALA A 224 10.79 -2.65 -16.51
N ARG A 225 11.36 -1.64 -15.85
CA ARG A 225 11.23 -0.24 -16.29
C ARG A 225 11.82 -0.03 -17.68
N LEU A 226 12.92 -0.73 -17.99
CA LEU A 226 13.57 -0.71 -19.31
C LEU A 226 12.73 -1.33 -20.44
N ASP A 227 11.67 -2.09 -20.15
CA ASP A 227 10.75 -2.62 -21.14
C ASP A 227 9.85 -1.54 -21.76
N LYS A 228 9.89 -0.31 -21.24
CA LYS A 228 9.06 0.80 -21.69
C LYS A 228 9.88 1.92 -22.30
N ASP A 229 9.70 2.13 -23.62
CA ASP A 229 10.38 3.21 -24.36
C ASP A 229 10.15 4.59 -23.74
N TRP A 230 8.92 4.84 -23.24
CA TRP A 230 8.57 6.10 -22.61
C TRP A 230 9.28 6.34 -21.27
N TYR A 231 9.78 5.30 -20.60
CA TYR A 231 10.60 5.45 -19.40
C TYR A 231 12.07 5.61 -19.72
N VAL A 232 12.58 4.90 -20.73
CA VAL A 232 13.98 5.00 -21.19
C VAL A 232 14.30 6.42 -21.66
N ASP A 233 13.33 7.09 -22.30
CA ASP A 233 13.40 8.50 -22.67
C ASP A 233 12.98 9.42 -21.50
N ALA A 234 13.35 9.09 -20.29
CA ALA A 234 12.88 9.77 -19.08
C ALA A 234 13.16 11.29 -19.10
N VAL A 235 12.25 12.01 -18.49
CA VAL A 235 12.36 13.45 -18.24
C VAL A 235 12.63 13.64 -16.77
N GLY A 236 13.69 14.31 -16.41
CA GLY A 236 14.00 14.67 -15.02
C GLY A 236 14.05 16.17 -14.81
N SER A 237 14.47 16.62 -13.63
CA SER A 237 14.61 18.03 -13.34
C SER A 237 15.91 18.35 -12.62
N THR A 238 16.46 19.54 -12.90
CA THR A 238 17.66 20.06 -12.23
C THR A 238 17.39 21.44 -11.64
N PRO A 239 18.08 21.87 -10.56
CA PRO A 239 18.01 23.24 -10.08
C PRO A 239 18.34 24.23 -11.18
N ASN A 240 17.57 25.32 -11.28
CA ASN A 240 17.79 26.35 -12.27
C ASN A 240 18.92 27.30 -11.84
N PRO A 241 20.05 27.39 -12.58
CA PRO A 241 21.17 28.25 -12.18
C PRO A 241 20.85 29.75 -12.25
N ASN A 242 19.75 30.14 -12.90
CA ASN A 242 19.32 31.52 -12.99
C ASN A 242 18.38 31.92 -11.83
N ASP A 243 17.91 30.94 -11.03
CA ASP A 243 17.15 31.22 -9.82
C ASP A 243 18.10 31.73 -8.75
N THR A 244 17.84 32.95 -8.26
CA THR A 244 18.65 33.62 -7.25
C THR A 244 17.93 33.85 -5.94
N SER A 245 16.58 33.71 -5.95
CA SER A 245 15.73 33.85 -4.77
C SER A 245 14.36 33.23 -5.08
N GLY A 246 13.79 32.50 -4.18
CA GLY A 246 12.53 31.75 -4.41
C GLY A 246 11.29 32.55 -4.87
N ASP A 247 11.38 33.88 -5.08
CA ASP A 247 10.26 34.76 -5.42
C ASP A 247 10.60 35.73 -6.59
N ASP A 248 11.51 35.36 -7.49
CA ASP A 248 11.95 36.25 -8.56
C ASP A 248 11.21 36.01 -9.91
N GLY A 249 10.27 35.08 -9.96
CA GLY A 249 9.52 34.69 -11.18
C GLY A 249 10.32 33.80 -12.12
N ILE A 250 11.48 33.29 -11.65
CA ILE A 250 12.30 32.33 -12.39
C ILE A 250 12.08 30.94 -11.78
N PRO A 251 11.73 29.91 -12.59
CA PRO A 251 11.53 28.57 -12.05
C PRO A 251 12.75 28.05 -11.28
N ALA A 252 12.53 27.57 -10.07
CA ALA A 252 13.61 27.02 -9.22
C ALA A 252 14.27 25.78 -9.83
N ARG A 253 13.56 25.07 -10.68
CA ARG A 253 14.04 23.88 -11.39
C ARG A 253 13.66 23.97 -12.87
N ILE A 254 14.46 23.33 -13.71
CA ILE A 254 14.24 23.21 -15.16
C ILE A 254 14.21 21.74 -15.57
N PRO A 255 13.38 21.35 -16.58
CA PRO A 255 13.33 19.99 -17.07
C PRO A 255 14.61 19.62 -17.83
N ILE A 256 15.01 18.36 -17.69
CA ILE A 256 16.10 17.73 -18.44
C ILE A 256 15.47 16.61 -19.28
N TYR A 257 15.84 16.56 -20.52
CA TYR A 257 15.38 15.57 -21.49
C TYR A 257 16.56 14.71 -21.95
N ASP A 258 16.32 13.45 -22.26
CA ASP A 258 17.25 12.48 -22.79
C ASP A 258 18.35 11.99 -21.84
N GLN A 259 18.16 10.78 -21.31
CA GLN A 259 19.16 9.92 -20.67
C GLN A 259 19.97 10.59 -19.55
N GLU A 260 19.30 10.80 -18.43
CA GLU A 260 19.99 11.28 -17.22
C GLU A 260 20.87 10.19 -16.61
N HIS A 261 22.11 10.54 -16.36
CA HIS A 261 23.00 9.73 -15.55
C HIS A 261 23.31 10.44 -14.24
N TYR A 262 23.27 9.72 -13.13
CA TYR A 262 23.79 10.21 -11.87
C TYR A 262 25.32 10.18 -11.92
N GLY A 263 25.93 11.33 -12.00
CA GLY A 263 27.40 11.48 -11.97
C GLY A 263 28.08 11.19 -10.64
N LEU A 264 27.32 10.75 -9.64
CA LEU A 264 27.83 10.35 -8.33
C LEU A 264 28.22 8.90 -8.22
N TYR A 265 27.73 8.05 -9.13
CA TYR A 265 27.98 6.63 -9.11
C TYR A 265 28.40 6.19 -10.50
N ASP A 266 29.58 5.63 -10.58
CA ASP A 266 30.08 4.94 -11.75
C ASP A 266 30.43 3.50 -11.34
N GLU A 267 30.21 2.55 -12.20
CA GLU A 267 30.68 1.19 -12.03
C GLU A 267 32.21 1.13 -11.91
N SER A 268 32.93 2.11 -12.46
CA SER A 268 34.42 2.21 -12.40
C SER A 268 34.95 2.84 -11.13
N SER A 269 34.09 3.22 -10.21
CA SER A 269 34.36 4.06 -9.05
C SER A 269 34.80 5.50 -9.41
N GLU A 270 34.41 6.45 -8.59
CA GLU A 270 34.77 7.85 -8.75
C GLU A 270 35.21 8.48 -7.44
N PHE A 271 36.01 9.58 -7.49
CA PHE A 271 36.44 10.33 -6.31
C PHE A 271 36.86 11.75 -6.68
N PHE A 272 36.89 12.62 -5.67
CA PHE A 272 37.36 14.01 -5.79
C PHE A 272 38.73 14.16 -5.18
N LEU A 273 39.69 14.69 -5.93
CA LEU A 273 41.00 15.04 -5.41
C LEU A 273 41.62 16.18 -6.21
N GLY A 274 42.24 17.14 -5.54
CA GLY A 274 42.90 18.28 -6.18
C GLY A 274 41.93 19.22 -6.92
N GLY A 275 40.64 19.25 -6.52
CA GLY A 275 39.62 20.07 -7.17
C GLY A 275 39.07 19.50 -8.48
N GLN A 276 39.32 18.24 -8.77
CA GLN A 276 38.89 17.52 -9.95
C GLN A 276 38.21 16.21 -9.54
N GLN A 277 37.14 15.82 -10.28
CA GLN A 277 36.52 14.49 -10.19
C GLN A 277 37.28 13.54 -11.13
N TRP A 278 37.56 12.37 -10.63
CA TRP A 278 38.36 11.33 -11.30
C TRP A 278 37.62 10.00 -11.34
N THR A 279 37.90 9.22 -12.40
CA THR A 279 37.50 7.82 -12.54
C THR A 279 38.58 7.03 -13.29
N PHE A 280 38.31 5.80 -13.71
CA PHE A 280 39.28 4.91 -14.37
C PHE A 280 38.80 4.51 -15.75
N ASP A 281 39.74 4.26 -16.64
CA ASP A 281 39.48 3.64 -17.95
C ASP A 281 39.44 2.09 -17.84
N GLU A 282 39.09 1.42 -18.93
CA GLU A 282 39.05 -0.05 -19.00
C GLU A 282 40.40 -0.75 -18.67
N ASN A 283 41.51 -0.03 -18.72
CA ASN A 283 42.83 -0.51 -18.36
C ASN A 283 43.24 -0.10 -16.93
N LEU A 284 42.32 0.39 -16.12
CA LEU A 284 42.57 0.91 -14.76
C LEU A 284 43.55 2.11 -14.72
N ASN A 285 43.67 2.90 -15.79
CA ASN A 285 44.41 4.15 -15.77
C ASN A 285 43.46 5.28 -15.28
N LEU A 286 44.04 6.18 -14.50
CA LEU A 286 43.33 7.35 -14.00
C LEU A 286 42.97 8.29 -15.15
N ARG A 287 41.73 8.77 -15.18
CA ARG A 287 41.29 9.82 -16.10
C ARG A 287 40.32 10.79 -15.40
N PRO A 288 40.20 12.04 -15.87
CA PRO A 288 39.12 12.89 -15.46
C PRO A 288 37.76 12.22 -15.72
N PHE A 289 36.83 12.43 -14.79
CA PHE A 289 35.42 12.04 -14.96
C PHE A 289 34.81 12.86 -16.10
N ASP A 290 34.15 12.20 -17.03
CA ASP A 290 33.50 12.85 -18.18
C ASP A 290 32.05 13.18 -17.83
N ASN A 291 31.74 14.46 -17.74
CA ASN A 291 30.39 14.95 -17.50
C ASN A 291 29.54 15.03 -18.80
N GLY A 292 29.95 14.35 -19.87
CA GLY A 292 29.28 14.40 -21.15
C GLY A 292 29.35 15.78 -21.80
N ASP A 293 28.26 16.25 -22.42
CA ASP A 293 28.19 17.56 -23.08
C ASP A 293 28.33 18.76 -22.12
N GLY A 294 28.81 18.50 -20.90
CA GLY A 294 29.03 19.47 -19.81
C GLY A 294 28.09 19.27 -18.65
N PRO A 295 28.43 19.82 -17.47
CA PRO A 295 27.49 19.83 -16.36
C PRO A 295 26.24 20.56 -16.82
N LEU A 296 25.11 19.89 -16.69
CA LEU A 296 23.83 20.53 -16.95
C LEU A 296 23.74 21.82 -16.11
N PRO A 297 23.23 22.91 -16.65
CA PRO A 297 23.12 24.16 -15.92
C PRO A 297 22.37 23.90 -14.61
N GLY A 298 23.03 24.14 -13.46
CA GLY A 298 22.47 23.82 -12.13
C GLY A 298 22.96 22.57 -11.46
N SER A 299 23.70 21.69 -12.12
CA SER A 299 24.42 20.58 -11.48
C SER A 299 25.45 21.15 -10.50
N GLY A 300 25.23 20.90 -9.21
CA GLY A 300 25.97 21.36 -8.04
C GLY A 300 27.27 22.10 -8.23
N LEU A 301 27.30 23.34 -7.79
CA LEU A 301 28.54 24.10 -7.70
C LEU A 301 29.47 23.42 -6.66
N PRO A 302 30.77 23.30 -6.92
CA PRO A 302 31.72 22.85 -5.93
C PRO A 302 31.60 23.75 -4.69
N GLY A 303 31.27 23.19 -3.55
CA GLY A 303 31.13 23.90 -2.26
C GLY A 303 29.70 24.14 -1.78
N ALA A 304 28.69 23.66 -2.47
CA ALA A 304 27.28 23.78 -2.07
C ALA A 304 26.72 22.56 -1.34
N GLY A 305 27.52 21.71 -0.68
CA GLY A 305 27.06 20.62 0.21
C GLY A 305 26.10 19.58 -0.38
N THR A 306 25.60 19.77 -1.58
CA THR A 306 24.70 18.85 -2.28
C THR A 306 25.44 18.18 -3.42
N ASN A 307 25.78 16.95 -3.21
CA ASN A 307 26.65 16.16 -4.07
C ASN A 307 25.89 15.44 -5.19
N TRP A 308 24.77 15.93 -5.66
CA TRP A 308 24.02 15.34 -6.77
C TRP A 308 24.39 16.04 -8.08
N TYR A 309 25.17 15.35 -8.91
CA TYR A 309 25.54 15.82 -10.24
C TYR A 309 24.79 14.96 -11.27
N TYR A 310 24.11 15.61 -12.18
CA TYR A 310 23.64 14.95 -13.40
C TYR A 310 24.69 15.15 -14.49
N THR A 311 25.04 14.09 -15.19
CA THR A 311 25.85 14.16 -16.39
C THR A 311 24.93 14.20 -17.61
N GLY A 312 25.38 14.88 -18.67
CA GLY A 312 24.69 14.86 -19.95
C GLY A 312 24.73 13.48 -20.62
N PRO A 313 23.99 13.30 -21.71
CA PRO A 313 24.08 12.09 -22.53
C PRO A 313 25.54 11.76 -22.88
N PHE A 314 25.89 10.48 -22.84
CA PHE A 314 27.24 9.99 -23.13
C PHE A 314 28.36 10.36 -22.13
N GLY A 315 28.01 10.94 -20.97
CA GLY A 315 28.94 11.12 -19.87
C GLY A 315 29.15 9.83 -19.06
N ASP A 316 30.10 9.90 -18.13
CA ASP A 316 30.26 8.89 -17.07
C ASP A 316 29.06 8.98 -16.09
N GLY A 317 28.88 7.94 -15.31
CA GLY A 317 27.77 7.82 -14.38
C GLY A 317 26.76 6.77 -14.84
N ILE A 318 25.72 6.60 -14.03
CA ILE A 318 24.72 5.56 -14.23
C ILE A 318 23.30 6.15 -14.29
N GLN A 319 22.45 5.50 -15.04
CA GLN A 319 21.02 5.72 -14.95
C GLN A 319 20.47 4.97 -13.73
N TYR A 320 20.00 5.71 -12.72
CA TYR A 320 19.50 5.13 -11.48
C TYR A 320 18.14 4.47 -11.68
N GLY A 321 17.92 3.31 -11.03
CA GLY A 321 16.63 2.65 -10.99
C GLY A 321 16.19 1.92 -12.26
N VAL A 322 17.07 1.80 -13.28
CA VAL A 322 16.77 1.08 -14.53
C VAL A 322 16.48 -0.40 -14.32
N ASP A 323 17.09 -1.00 -13.30
CA ASP A 323 16.94 -2.43 -12.98
C ASP A 323 15.65 -2.71 -12.18
N GLU A 324 14.90 -1.69 -11.81
CA GLU A 324 13.67 -1.82 -11.04
C GLU A 324 12.49 -2.25 -11.92
N PHE A 325 11.44 -2.75 -11.26
CA PHE A 325 10.23 -3.18 -11.95
C PHE A 325 9.12 -2.12 -11.86
N PHE A 326 8.37 -1.97 -12.96
CA PHE A 326 7.05 -1.37 -12.95
C PHE A 326 5.99 -2.34 -12.44
N ARG A 327 6.21 -3.65 -12.60
CA ARG A 327 5.32 -4.68 -12.09
C ARG A 327 6.14 -5.80 -11.48
N THR A 328 5.92 -6.07 -10.19
CA THR A 328 6.57 -7.18 -9.51
C THR A 328 5.95 -8.51 -9.96
N PRO A 329 6.74 -9.58 -10.13
CA PRO A 329 6.20 -10.90 -10.41
C PRO A 329 5.47 -11.44 -9.17
N LEU A 330 4.44 -12.24 -9.43
CA LEU A 330 3.61 -12.86 -8.39
C LEU A 330 3.15 -14.25 -8.85
N GLU A 331 3.51 -15.29 -8.11
CA GLU A 331 2.88 -16.60 -8.22
C GLU A 331 1.97 -16.83 -7.00
N ARG A 332 0.73 -17.27 -7.22
CA ARG A 332 -0.27 -17.43 -6.17
C ARG A 332 -1.09 -18.70 -6.32
N HIS A 333 -1.28 -19.39 -5.20
CA HIS A 333 -2.19 -20.52 -5.06
C HIS A 333 -3.20 -20.24 -3.94
N THR A 334 -4.48 -20.29 -4.21
CA THR A 334 -5.54 -20.11 -3.20
C THR A 334 -6.50 -21.28 -3.20
N PHE A 335 -6.74 -21.85 -2.03
CA PHE A 335 -7.66 -22.95 -1.79
C PHE A 335 -8.76 -22.50 -0.85
N ASN A 336 -10.00 -22.69 -1.24
CA ASN A 336 -11.18 -22.38 -0.46
C ASN A 336 -12.09 -23.59 -0.32
N LEU A 337 -12.64 -23.77 0.87
CA LEU A 337 -13.68 -24.76 1.15
C LEU A 337 -14.74 -24.10 2.02
N ALA A 338 -15.97 -24.02 1.54
CA ALA A 338 -17.07 -23.53 2.35
C ALA A 338 -18.26 -24.49 2.28
N GLY A 339 -19.11 -24.41 3.27
CA GLY A 339 -20.33 -25.20 3.29
C GLY A 339 -21.25 -24.79 4.42
N HIS A 340 -22.49 -25.27 4.29
CA HIS A 340 -23.51 -25.07 5.31
C HIS A 340 -24.41 -26.31 5.42
N GLN A 341 -24.98 -26.51 6.58
CA GLN A 341 -25.89 -27.59 6.86
C GLN A 341 -26.93 -27.19 7.89
N GLU A 342 -28.17 -27.30 7.58
CA GLU A 342 -29.23 -27.24 8.56
C GLU A 342 -29.14 -28.46 9.49
N ILE A 343 -28.75 -28.22 10.75
CA ILE A 343 -28.53 -29.26 11.75
C ILE A 343 -29.80 -29.62 12.53
N VAL A 344 -30.70 -28.66 12.66
CA VAL A 344 -32.02 -28.73 13.29
C VAL A 344 -32.87 -27.70 12.57
N ASP A 345 -34.17 -27.96 12.40
CA ASP A 345 -35.15 -27.08 11.75
C ASP A 345 -34.94 -25.62 12.15
N GLY A 346 -34.56 -24.75 11.18
CA GLY A 346 -34.26 -23.33 11.37
C GLY A 346 -32.93 -23.01 12.02
N HIS A 347 -31.96 -23.93 12.12
CA HIS A 347 -30.63 -23.71 12.63
C HIS A 347 -29.57 -24.23 11.66
N ASP A 348 -28.83 -23.31 11.07
CA ASP A 348 -27.84 -23.55 10.03
C ASP A 348 -26.41 -23.42 10.59
N LEU A 349 -25.63 -24.49 10.43
CA LEU A 349 -24.21 -24.53 10.73
C LEU A 349 -23.43 -24.24 9.46
N SER A 350 -22.59 -23.21 9.47
CA SER A 350 -21.73 -22.83 8.35
C SER A 350 -20.25 -22.97 8.71
N PHE A 351 -19.42 -23.24 7.72
CA PHE A 351 -17.97 -23.20 7.86
C PHE A 351 -17.34 -22.64 6.59
N ASP A 352 -16.20 -21.97 6.73
CA ASP A 352 -15.33 -21.60 5.64
C ASP A 352 -13.85 -21.76 6.04
N VAL A 353 -13.03 -22.23 5.12
CA VAL A 353 -11.59 -22.43 5.25
C VAL A 353 -10.91 -21.83 4.03
N THR A 354 -9.91 -20.98 4.25
CA THR A 354 -9.07 -20.40 3.20
C THR A 354 -7.61 -20.76 3.51
N TYR A 355 -6.90 -21.22 2.50
CA TYR A 355 -5.43 -21.28 2.51
C TYR A 355 -4.90 -20.62 1.25
N SER A 356 -4.03 -19.64 1.40
CA SER A 356 -3.37 -18.95 0.29
C SER A 356 -1.87 -18.99 0.50
N GLU A 357 -1.15 -19.19 -0.58
CA GLU A 357 0.31 -19.13 -0.65
C GLU A 357 0.68 -18.23 -1.84
N SER A 358 1.61 -17.30 -1.62
CA SER A 358 2.11 -16.40 -2.66
C SER A 358 3.61 -16.21 -2.56
N GLU A 359 4.26 -16.20 -3.73
CA GLU A 359 5.66 -15.85 -3.90
C GLU A 359 5.76 -14.61 -4.77
N ALA A 360 6.48 -13.58 -4.29
CA ALA A 360 6.72 -12.35 -5.01
C ALA A 360 8.14 -11.88 -4.77
N PHE A 361 8.72 -11.15 -5.72
CA PHE A 361 9.99 -10.48 -5.46
C PHE A 361 10.05 -9.10 -6.09
N GLY A 362 10.75 -8.19 -5.40
CA GLY A 362 11.16 -6.90 -5.93
C GLY A 362 12.64 -6.88 -6.28
N GLN A 363 13.01 -5.95 -7.11
CA GLN A 363 14.40 -5.71 -7.49
C GLN A 363 14.72 -4.24 -7.31
N GLY A 364 15.76 -3.95 -6.55
CA GLY A 364 16.24 -2.60 -6.29
C GLY A 364 17.66 -2.40 -6.84
N THR A 365 18.13 -1.19 -6.70
CA THR A 365 19.48 -0.77 -7.09
C THR A 365 20.54 -1.66 -6.42
N PRO A 366 21.63 -2.02 -7.11
CA PRO A 366 22.79 -2.67 -6.52
C PRO A 366 23.32 -1.94 -5.29
N ILE A 367 24.21 -2.57 -4.52
CA ILE A 367 24.85 -1.90 -3.38
C ILE A 367 25.64 -0.71 -3.89
N PHE A 368 25.42 0.44 -3.26
CA PHE A 368 26.22 1.64 -3.48
C PHE A 368 27.04 1.94 -2.24
N LEU A 369 28.31 2.30 -2.48
CA LEU A 369 29.30 2.64 -1.45
C LEU A 369 29.72 4.10 -1.63
N ARG A 370 29.91 4.83 -0.53
CA ARG A 370 30.27 6.25 -0.59
C ARG A 370 31.07 6.68 0.63
N GLY A 371 31.97 7.64 0.42
CA GLY A 371 32.69 8.30 1.51
C GLY A 371 33.54 7.32 2.32
N ASP A 372 33.28 7.23 3.60
CA ASP A 372 33.97 6.38 4.57
C ASP A 372 33.65 4.88 4.44
N GLU A 373 32.65 4.53 3.66
CA GLU A 373 32.32 3.15 3.32
C GLU A 373 33.25 2.56 2.24
N LEU A 374 33.90 3.40 1.42
CA LEU A 374 34.83 2.99 0.38
C LEU A 374 36.13 3.80 0.44
N VAL A 375 36.98 3.38 1.36
CA VAL A 375 38.29 4.02 1.59
C VAL A 375 39.39 3.19 0.99
N ILE A 376 40.18 3.78 0.10
CA ILE A 376 41.37 3.14 -0.51
C ILE A 376 42.61 3.81 0.03
N ARG A 377 43.45 3.02 0.70
CA ARG A 377 44.71 3.46 1.28
C ARG A 377 45.83 3.57 0.21
N ARG A 378 46.79 4.45 0.44
CA ARG A 378 47.92 4.70 -0.48
C ARG A 378 48.76 3.44 -0.76
N ASP A 379 48.83 2.51 0.17
CA ASP A 379 49.57 1.24 0.07
C ASP A 379 48.75 0.07 -0.57
N ASN A 380 47.55 0.38 -1.09
CA ASN A 380 46.70 -0.63 -1.73
C ASN A 380 47.39 -1.18 -3.02
N ALA A 381 47.48 -2.51 -3.14
CA ALA A 381 48.18 -3.24 -4.19
C ALA A 381 47.64 -3.00 -5.62
N PHE A 382 46.42 -2.47 -5.75
CA PHE A 382 45.79 -2.18 -7.05
C PHE A 382 46.05 -0.75 -7.54
N ILE A 383 46.60 0.14 -6.70
CA ILE A 383 46.94 1.52 -7.09
C ILE A 383 48.07 1.52 -8.10
N LYS A 384 47.86 2.16 -9.24
CA LYS A 384 48.88 2.39 -10.27
C LYS A 384 49.64 3.69 -10.03
N ASP A 385 50.78 3.84 -10.78
CA ASP A 385 51.68 4.96 -10.64
C ASP A 385 51.03 6.33 -10.85
N ASP A 386 50.01 6.44 -11.70
CA ASP A 386 49.25 7.68 -11.98
C ASP A 386 48.43 8.13 -10.79
N LEU A 387 47.62 7.23 -10.18
CA LEU A 387 46.86 7.51 -8.97
C LEU A 387 47.82 7.73 -7.79
N ALA A 388 48.84 6.92 -7.68
CA ALA A 388 49.85 7.06 -6.66
C ALA A 388 50.48 8.45 -6.68
N SER A 389 50.87 8.95 -7.84
CA SER A 389 51.44 10.26 -8.04
C SER A 389 50.46 11.39 -7.66
N LEU A 390 49.17 11.24 -8.06
CA LEU A 390 48.14 12.22 -7.70
C LEU A 390 47.93 12.30 -6.21
N MET A 391 47.95 11.18 -5.48
CA MET A 391 47.83 11.15 -4.01
C MET A 391 49.02 11.81 -3.36
N ASP A 392 50.26 11.50 -3.82
CA ASP A 392 51.50 12.07 -3.30
C ASP A 392 51.55 13.59 -3.54
N GLU A 393 51.13 14.09 -4.72
CA GLU A 393 51.08 15.52 -5.05
C GLU A 393 50.09 16.28 -4.17
N ASN A 394 49.01 15.66 -3.73
CA ASN A 394 48.02 16.25 -2.85
C ASN A 394 48.26 15.95 -1.35
N GLY A 395 49.30 15.12 -1.03
CA GLY A 395 49.69 14.79 0.33
C GLY A 395 48.65 13.97 1.10
N VAL A 396 47.91 13.09 0.42
CA VAL A 396 46.87 12.24 1.03
C VAL A 396 47.31 10.79 1.10
N GLU A 397 47.11 10.15 2.25
CA GLU A 397 47.42 8.74 2.51
C GLU A 397 46.24 7.80 2.20
N GLN A 398 45.07 8.36 1.93
CA GLN A 398 43.84 7.63 1.54
C GLN A 398 42.95 8.52 0.70
N ILE A 399 42.07 7.86 -0.08
CA ILE A 399 41.01 8.51 -0.84
C ILE A 399 39.67 7.87 -0.48
N ASN A 400 38.63 8.68 -0.40
CA ASN A 400 37.27 8.26 -0.25
C ASN A 400 36.64 8.24 -1.62
N MET A 401 36.13 7.08 -2.02
CA MET A 401 35.56 6.85 -3.33
C MET A 401 34.05 6.64 -3.25
N ARG A 402 33.44 6.64 -4.42
CA ARG A 402 32.01 6.30 -4.60
C ARG A 402 31.88 5.29 -5.72
N ARG A 403 30.93 4.37 -5.57
CA ARG A 403 30.70 3.31 -6.54
C ARG A 403 29.30 2.75 -6.44
N LEU A 404 28.71 2.42 -7.59
CA LEU A 404 27.60 1.45 -7.67
C LEU A 404 28.21 0.07 -8.00
N SER A 405 27.88 -0.92 -7.18
CA SER A 405 28.46 -2.26 -7.31
C SER A 405 27.53 -3.18 -8.13
N ASP A 406 27.30 -2.85 -9.40
CA ASP A 406 26.50 -3.65 -10.33
C ASP A 406 27.06 -5.06 -10.55
N ASP A 407 28.35 -5.22 -10.40
CA ASP A 407 29.09 -6.48 -10.39
C ASP A 407 28.68 -7.46 -9.27
N PHE A 408 28.00 -7.02 -8.23
CA PHE A 408 27.36 -7.89 -7.22
C PHE A 408 25.96 -8.32 -7.64
N GLY A 409 25.45 -7.74 -8.73
CA GLY A 409 24.07 -7.87 -9.19
C GLY A 409 23.08 -7.02 -8.39
N PRO A 410 21.85 -6.88 -8.89
CA PRO A 410 20.83 -6.10 -8.23
C PRO A 410 20.43 -6.75 -6.90
N ARG A 411 20.05 -5.92 -5.91
CA ARG A 411 19.45 -6.44 -4.68
C ARG A 411 18.06 -6.95 -5.00
N LYS A 412 17.76 -8.18 -4.58
CA LYS A 412 16.45 -8.80 -4.75
C LYS A 412 15.82 -9.11 -3.40
N TYR A 413 14.54 -8.82 -3.29
CA TYR A 413 13.75 -9.01 -2.07
C TYR A 413 12.65 -10.03 -2.36
N SER A 414 12.88 -11.31 -2.02
CA SER A 414 11.88 -12.38 -2.17
C SER A 414 10.98 -12.44 -0.94
N GLN A 415 9.70 -12.58 -1.17
CA GLN A 415 8.65 -12.70 -0.17
C GLN A 415 7.86 -13.98 -0.40
N ASP A 416 7.95 -14.91 0.55
CA ASP A 416 7.14 -16.12 0.58
C ASP A 416 6.08 -15.93 1.67
N ARG A 417 4.80 -15.80 1.28
CA ARG A 417 3.68 -15.58 2.21
C ARG A 417 2.74 -16.76 2.22
N SER A 418 2.25 -17.11 3.40
CA SER A 418 1.13 -18.03 3.52
C SER A 418 0.09 -17.51 4.51
N THR A 419 -1.18 -17.66 4.17
CA THR A 419 -2.33 -17.28 5.00
C THR A 419 -3.25 -18.47 5.17
N PHE A 420 -3.55 -18.82 6.41
CA PHE A 420 -4.56 -19.81 6.75
C PHE A 420 -5.66 -19.18 7.59
N ARG A 421 -6.92 -19.44 7.24
CA ARG A 421 -8.07 -18.98 7.99
C ARG A 421 -9.14 -20.06 8.04
N VAL A 422 -9.75 -20.23 9.21
CA VAL A 422 -10.92 -21.08 9.44
C VAL A 422 -11.98 -20.28 10.20
N SER A 423 -13.21 -20.39 9.77
CA SER A 423 -14.35 -19.80 10.45
C SER A 423 -15.50 -20.79 10.52
N VAL A 424 -16.20 -20.84 11.67
CA VAL A 424 -17.39 -21.65 11.90
C VAL A 424 -18.48 -20.75 12.43
N GLY A 425 -19.66 -20.83 11.86
CA GLY A 425 -20.82 -20.01 12.23
C GLY A 425 -22.04 -20.87 12.54
N LEU A 426 -22.91 -20.36 13.39
CA LEU A 426 -24.21 -20.94 13.69
C LEU A 426 -25.26 -19.84 13.70
N ASP A 427 -26.19 -19.93 12.78
CA ASP A 427 -27.32 -19.02 12.60
C ASP A 427 -28.63 -19.74 12.93
N GLY A 428 -29.62 -19.02 13.49
CA GLY A 428 -30.89 -19.65 13.78
C GLY A 428 -31.92 -18.73 14.39
N TYR A 429 -33.08 -19.32 14.71
CA TYR A 429 -34.19 -18.62 15.35
C TYR A 429 -34.20 -18.90 16.86
N ILE A 430 -34.37 -17.86 17.66
CA ILE A 430 -34.69 -18.00 19.11
C ILE A 430 -36.20 -18.23 19.27
N ASN A 431 -36.97 -17.52 18.45
CA ASN A 431 -38.43 -17.64 18.31
C ASN A 431 -38.88 -16.89 17.04
N ASP A 432 -40.17 -16.80 16.79
CA ASP A 432 -40.74 -16.17 15.58
C ASP A 432 -40.26 -14.72 15.32
N ASN A 433 -39.80 -13.98 16.33
CA ASN A 433 -39.43 -12.58 16.23
C ASN A 433 -37.92 -12.32 16.42
N TRP A 434 -37.17 -13.32 16.89
CA TRP A 434 -35.75 -13.16 17.23
C TRP A 434 -34.91 -14.22 16.59
N THR A 435 -33.86 -13.77 15.94
CA THR A 435 -32.79 -14.59 15.33
C THR A 435 -31.49 -14.39 16.07
N TYR A 436 -30.59 -15.34 15.95
CA TYR A 436 -29.21 -15.21 16.40
C TYR A 436 -28.24 -15.61 15.31
N SER A 437 -27.03 -15.02 15.37
CA SER A 437 -25.87 -15.40 14.57
C SER A 437 -24.66 -15.42 15.48
N THR A 438 -23.91 -16.51 15.46
CA THR A 438 -22.66 -16.61 16.23
C THR A 438 -21.56 -17.16 15.35
N TYR A 439 -20.32 -16.72 15.57
CA TYR A 439 -19.18 -17.30 14.87
C TYR A 439 -17.93 -17.35 15.76
N PHE A 440 -17.06 -18.26 15.43
CA PHE A 440 -15.67 -18.29 15.87
C PHE A 440 -14.77 -18.37 14.64
N GLN A 441 -13.69 -17.58 14.67
CA GLN A 441 -12.70 -17.54 13.59
C GLN A 441 -11.30 -17.58 14.18
N HIS A 442 -10.41 -18.28 13.48
CA HIS A 442 -8.98 -18.24 13.75
C HIS A 442 -8.23 -18.19 12.42
N GLY A 443 -7.14 -17.43 12.40
CA GLY A 443 -6.26 -17.36 11.25
C GLY A 443 -4.83 -17.00 11.61
N GLU A 444 -3.92 -17.38 10.73
CA GLU A 444 -2.48 -17.16 10.84
C GLU A 444 -1.93 -16.74 9.47
N MET A 445 -1.11 -15.71 9.44
CA MET A 445 -0.30 -15.31 8.30
C MET A 445 1.17 -15.44 8.66
N THR A 446 1.98 -16.00 7.76
CA THR A 446 3.44 -16.05 7.89
C THR A 446 4.09 -15.48 6.64
N GLN A 447 5.23 -14.84 6.82
CA GLN A 447 6.01 -14.24 5.76
C GLN A 447 7.50 -14.53 6.00
N ASP A 448 8.13 -15.23 5.06
CA ASP A 448 9.57 -15.42 5.00
C ASP A 448 10.15 -14.46 3.97
N THR A 449 11.06 -13.58 4.39
CA THR A 449 11.75 -12.63 3.51
C THR A 449 13.20 -13.02 3.34
N SER A 450 13.69 -12.98 2.10
CA SER A 450 15.11 -13.19 1.76
C SER A 450 15.63 -12.04 0.91
N TRP A 451 16.77 -11.44 1.35
CA TRP A 451 17.47 -10.39 0.60
C TRP A 451 18.73 -10.97 -0.03
N TYR A 452 18.78 -10.93 -1.32
CA TYR A 452 19.94 -11.34 -2.15
C TYR A 452 20.72 -10.10 -2.58
N GLY A 453 22.00 -10.30 -2.94
CA GLY A 453 22.89 -9.20 -3.32
C GLY A 453 23.45 -8.43 -2.12
N GLU A 454 23.34 -8.97 -0.92
CA GLU A 454 23.85 -8.38 0.31
C GLU A 454 25.29 -8.84 0.61
N VAL A 455 26.02 -8.04 1.40
CA VAL A 455 27.42 -8.34 1.76
C VAL A 455 27.64 -8.26 3.28
N PHE A 456 28.62 -9.06 3.76
CA PHE A 456 29.12 -8.92 5.11
C PHE A 456 30.02 -7.68 5.21
N THR A 457 29.66 -6.72 6.06
CA THR A 457 30.37 -5.44 6.21
C THR A 457 31.85 -5.62 6.53
N GLU A 458 32.19 -6.43 7.53
CA GLU A 458 33.57 -6.68 7.93
C GLU A 458 34.37 -7.37 6.82
N ASN A 459 33.76 -8.35 6.13
CA ASN A 459 34.41 -9.04 5.04
C ASN A 459 34.68 -8.12 3.85
N LEU A 460 33.76 -7.21 3.53
CA LEU A 460 33.94 -6.22 2.48
C LEU A 460 35.13 -5.30 2.79
N PHE A 461 35.19 -4.73 4.00
CA PHE A 461 36.27 -3.84 4.40
C PHE A 461 37.62 -4.57 4.46
N ASN A 462 37.66 -5.80 4.95
CA ASN A 462 38.86 -6.62 4.91
C ASN A 462 39.33 -6.91 3.47
N ALA A 463 38.39 -7.21 2.57
CA ALA A 463 38.74 -7.48 1.16
C ALA A 463 39.23 -6.23 0.41
N LEU A 464 38.72 -5.04 0.77
CA LEU A 464 39.20 -3.75 0.22
C LEU A 464 40.60 -3.36 0.66
N ASP A 465 41.03 -3.79 1.85
CA ASP A 465 42.38 -3.52 2.36
C ASP A 465 43.42 -4.49 1.76
N ALA A 466 43.58 -4.43 0.44
CA ALA A 466 44.44 -5.28 -0.35
C ALA A 466 45.88 -4.71 -0.43
N VAL A 467 46.87 -5.51 -0.04
CA VAL A 467 48.28 -5.10 -0.07
C VAL A 467 49.15 -6.14 -0.73
N GLU A 468 50.37 -5.72 -1.19
CA GLU A 468 51.41 -6.65 -1.63
C GLU A 468 52.20 -7.14 -0.38
N TYR A 469 52.08 -8.44 -0.07
CA TYR A 469 52.83 -9.05 1.02
C TYR A 469 53.49 -10.33 0.53
N GLU A 470 54.85 -10.44 0.73
CA GLU A 470 55.66 -11.55 0.25
C GLU A 470 55.53 -11.86 -1.25
N GLY A 471 55.23 -10.83 -2.09
CA GLY A 471 55.07 -10.95 -3.54
C GLY A 471 53.70 -11.48 -4.00
N GLN A 472 52.72 -11.47 -3.12
CA GLN A 472 51.32 -11.81 -3.42
C GLN A 472 50.40 -10.67 -3.00
N VAL A 473 49.34 -10.46 -3.74
CA VAL A 473 48.25 -9.56 -3.33
C VAL A 473 47.37 -10.29 -2.33
N VAL A 474 47.25 -9.76 -1.11
CA VAL A 474 46.50 -10.35 0.01
C VAL A 474 45.67 -9.28 0.73
N CYS A 475 44.67 -9.69 1.49
CA CYS A 475 44.04 -8.77 2.46
C CYS A 475 45.02 -8.52 3.61
N ALA A 476 45.19 -7.27 4.02
CA ALA A 476 46.15 -6.89 5.04
C ALA A 476 45.72 -7.38 6.45
N ASP A 477 46.63 -7.98 7.20
CA ASP A 477 46.50 -8.11 8.65
C ASP A 477 47.35 -6.96 9.24
N ARG A 478 46.66 -5.98 9.90
CA ARG A 478 47.29 -4.77 10.44
C ARG A 478 47.30 -4.78 11.96
N ASN A 479 48.38 -4.25 12.52
CA ASN A 479 48.48 -3.97 13.96
C ASN A 479 47.72 -2.68 14.33
N GLU A 480 47.69 -2.34 15.65
CA GLU A 480 47.05 -1.11 16.16
C GLU A 480 47.66 0.20 15.59
N ASP A 481 48.89 0.17 15.12
CA ASP A 481 49.56 1.31 14.47
C ASP A 481 49.26 1.40 12.95
N GLY A 482 48.46 0.45 12.40
CA GLY A 482 48.08 0.38 10.98
C GLY A 482 49.13 -0.26 10.08
N GLU A 483 50.24 -0.83 10.66
CA GLU A 483 51.27 -1.51 9.89
C GLU A 483 50.87 -2.90 9.47
N VAL A 484 51.23 -3.31 8.24
CA VAL A 484 50.93 -4.67 7.73
C VAL A 484 51.86 -5.68 8.42
N ILE A 485 51.28 -6.60 9.16
CA ILE A 485 52.01 -7.65 9.89
C ILE A 485 51.86 -9.04 9.27
N GLY A 486 50.95 -9.20 8.30
CA GLY A 486 50.65 -10.47 7.66
C GLY A 486 49.54 -10.41 6.63
N ALA A 487 49.13 -11.58 6.19
CA ALA A 487 47.96 -11.80 5.37
C ALA A 487 46.78 -12.28 6.23
N LEU A 488 45.61 -11.66 6.12
CA LEU A 488 44.41 -12.07 6.81
C LEU A 488 43.92 -13.42 6.26
N GLN A 489 43.86 -14.43 7.12
CA GLN A 489 43.56 -15.80 6.71
C GLN A 489 42.07 -15.96 6.31
N GLY A 490 41.84 -16.59 5.14
CA GLY A 490 40.48 -16.85 4.63
C GLY A 490 39.84 -15.66 3.89
N CYS A 491 40.53 -14.51 3.86
CA CYS A 491 40.10 -13.34 3.05
C CYS A 491 40.63 -13.45 1.62
N ALA A 492 39.83 -13.01 0.66
CA ALA A 492 40.20 -12.82 -0.73
C ALA A 492 40.08 -11.34 -1.09
N PRO A 493 41.19 -10.70 -1.61
CA PRO A 493 41.18 -9.27 -1.87
C PRO A 493 40.29 -8.92 -3.05
N ILE A 494 39.65 -7.74 -2.96
CA ILE A 494 38.77 -7.20 -3.99
C ILE A 494 39.34 -5.91 -4.58
N ASN A 495 39.16 -5.69 -5.88
CA ASN A 495 39.62 -4.49 -6.56
C ASN A 495 38.44 -3.63 -6.99
N PHE A 496 38.30 -2.44 -6.43
CA PHE A 496 37.26 -1.46 -6.79
C PHE A 496 37.82 -0.30 -7.63
N LEU A 497 39.08 -0.37 -8.08
CA LEU A 497 39.63 0.63 -8.98
C LEU A 497 39.29 0.21 -10.42
N GLY A 498 38.43 0.95 -11.10
CA GLY A 498 37.98 0.67 -12.46
C GLY A 498 36.86 -0.38 -12.56
N LYS A 499 36.52 -0.79 -13.77
CA LYS A 499 35.51 -1.82 -14.05
C LYS A 499 35.87 -3.15 -13.41
N PRO A 500 34.88 -3.85 -12.86
CA PRO A 500 35.15 -4.96 -11.96
C PRO A 500 35.79 -6.16 -12.64
N GLN A 501 36.83 -6.69 -11.96
CA GLN A 501 37.47 -7.98 -12.29
C GLN A 501 37.64 -8.75 -10.97
N HIS A 502 36.51 -9.03 -10.29
CA HIS A 502 36.52 -9.75 -9.03
C HIS A 502 36.72 -11.23 -9.22
N SER A 503 37.54 -11.86 -8.38
CA SER A 503 37.59 -13.31 -8.32
C SER A 503 36.32 -13.92 -7.76
N ALA A 504 35.96 -15.12 -8.15
CA ALA A 504 34.84 -15.84 -7.58
C ALA A 504 34.99 -16.03 -6.06
N GLU A 505 36.24 -16.21 -5.60
CA GLU A 505 36.60 -16.37 -4.19
C GLU A 505 36.32 -15.06 -3.39
N ALA A 506 36.61 -13.88 -3.99
CA ALA A 506 36.34 -12.59 -3.36
C ALA A 506 34.85 -12.34 -3.23
N LEU A 507 34.09 -12.62 -4.28
CA LEU A 507 32.62 -12.52 -4.23
C LEU A 507 32.01 -13.50 -3.23
N GLU A 508 32.47 -14.75 -3.18
CA GLU A 508 32.02 -15.74 -2.18
C GLU A 508 32.36 -15.30 -0.75
N TYR A 509 33.51 -14.66 -0.53
CA TYR A 509 33.94 -14.19 0.78
C TYR A 509 33.05 -13.06 1.32
N ILE A 510 32.62 -12.13 0.47
CA ILE A 510 31.85 -10.95 0.92
C ILE A 510 30.33 -11.19 0.87
N SER A 511 29.83 -12.00 -0.07
CA SER A 511 28.36 -12.11 -0.32
C SER A 511 27.63 -12.87 0.78
N THR A 512 26.39 -12.48 0.99
CA THR A 512 25.48 -13.16 1.92
C THR A 512 24.02 -13.01 1.48
N VAL A 513 23.14 -13.78 2.13
CA VAL A 513 21.69 -13.64 2.01
C VAL A 513 21.14 -13.28 3.39
N ALA A 514 20.56 -12.11 3.49
CA ALA A 514 19.85 -11.71 4.70
C ALA A 514 18.45 -12.33 4.73
N LYS A 515 17.93 -12.62 5.93
CA LYS A 515 16.60 -13.26 6.12
C LYS A 515 15.87 -12.65 7.29
N ALA A 516 14.53 -12.61 7.19
CA ALA A 516 13.64 -12.34 8.32
C ALA A 516 12.38 -13.20 8.20
N GLU A 517 11.84 -13.59 9.36
CA GLU A 517 10.55 -14.29 9.50
C GLU A 517 9.58 -13.36 10.23
N ARG A 518 8.34 -13.28 9.74
CA ARG A 518 7.26 -12.46 10.28
C ARG A 518 5.99 -13.28 10.38
N GLY A 519 5.12 -12.92 11.31
CA GLY A 519 3.82 -13.55 11.41
C GLY A 519 2.78 -12.70 12.10
N HIS A 520 1.52 -12.99 11.80
CA HIS A 520 0.35 -12.40 12.41
C HIS A 520 -0.69 -13.47 12.69
N GLU A 521 -1.20 -13.53 13.92
CA GLU A 521 -2.29 -14.40 14.34
C GLU A 521 -3.50 -13.57 14.75
N GLN A 522 -4.69 -14.02 14.36
CA GLN A 522 -5.96 -13.41 14.77
C GLN A 522 -6.94 -14.50 15.21
N SER A 523 -7.57 -14.29 16.37
CA SER A 523 -8.73 -15.08 16.81
C SER A 523 -9.87 -14.15 17.14
N SER A 524 -11.09 -14.46 16.67
CA SER A 524 -12.27 -13.67 16.96
C SER A 524 -13.49 -14.56 17.25
N PHE A 525 -14.36 -14.04 18.10
CA PHE A 525 -15.68 -14.58 18.40
C PHE A 525 -16.70 -13.46 18.32
N GLY A 526 -17.80 -13.69 17.61
CA GLY A 526 -18.94 -12.76 17.52
C GLY A 526 -20.27 -13.45 17.84
N ALA A 527 -21.15 -12.71 18.46
CA ALA A 527 -22.53 -13.12 18.71
C ALA A 527 -23.47 -11.93 18.52
N THR A 528 -24.45 -12.08 17.64
CA THR A 528 -25.45 -11.06 17.35
C THR A 528 -26.86 -11.66 17.55
N VAL A 529 -27.73 -10.90 18.22
CA VAL A 529 -29.14 -11.22 18.34
C VAL A 529 -29.94 -10.11 17.69
N THR A 530 -30.81 -10.44 16.73
CA THR A 530 -31.61 -9.48 15.96
C THR A 530 -33.09 -9.78 16.12
N GLY A 531 -33.88 -8.75 16.33
CA GLY A 531 -35.34 -8.93 16.43
C GLY A 531 -36.13 -7.63 16.61
N ASP A 532 -37.46 -7.79 16.62
CA ASP A 532 -38.39 -6.68 16.77
C ASP A 532 -38.73 -6.44 18.25
N LEU A 533 -38.52 -5.18 18.73
CA LEU A 533 -38.74 -4.79 20.11
C LEU A 533 -40.18 -4.43 20.40
N MET A 534 -40.80 -3.58 19.57
CA MET A 534 -42.15 -3.09 19.74
C MET A 534 -42.75 -2.63 18.42
N GLU A 535 -44.05 -2.63 18.33
CA GLU A 535 -44.81 -2.09 17.21
C GLU A 535 -45.16 -0.63 17.43
N LEU A 536 -44.80 0.22 16.45
CA LEU A 536 -45.21 1.62 16.34
C LEU A 536 -46.27 1.75 15.23
N PRO A 537 -46.99 2.89 15.16
CA PRO A 537 -47.99 3.10 14.11
C PRO A 537 -47.44 3.01 12.67
N ALA A 538 -46.15 3.15 12.52
CA ALA A 538 -45.44 3.07 11.21
C ALA A 538 -44.77 1.71 10.96
N GLY A 539 -44.73 0.80 11.90
CA GLY A 539 -44.08 -0.52 11.78
C GLY A 539 -43.32 -0.93 13.04
N TYR A 540 -42.61 -2.05 12.98
CA TYR A 540 -41.83 -2.55 14.12
C TYR A 540 -40.51 -1.81 14.28
N VAL A 541 -40.13 -1.54 15.53
CA VAL A 541 -38.77 -1.12 15.88
C VAL A 541 -37.90 -2.36 15.86
N SER A 542 -37.05 -2.49 14.83
CA SER A 542 -36.10 -3.58 14.74
C SER A 542 -34.80 -3.24 15.46
N SER A 543 -34.16 -4.23 16.04
CA SER A 543 -32.94 -4.05 16.83
C SER A 543 -31.92 -5.17 16.58
N ALA A 544 -30.64 -4.87 16.74
CA ALA A 544 -29.58 -5.83 16.80
C ALA A 544 -28.66 -5.53 18.00
N PHE A 545 -28.26 -6.57 18.72
CA PHE A 545 -27.31 -6.49 19.82
C PHE A 545 -26.16 -7.43 19.51
N THR A 546 -24.95 -6.89 19.51
CA THR A 546 -23.73 -7.61 19.11
C THR A 546 -22.69 -7.55 20.23
N TYR A 547 -22.07 -8.69 20.50
CA TYR A 547 -20.83 -8.81 21.25
C TYR A 547 -19.75 -9.39 20.32
N GLU A 548 -18.57 -8.75 20.32
CA GLU A 548 -17.39 -9.24 19.61
C GLU A 548 -16.18 -9.21 20.53
N TRP A 549 -15.41 -10.28 20.48
CA TRP A 549 -14.09 -10.40 21.10
C TRP A 549 -13.08 -10.72 20.02
N ARG A 550 -11.92 -10.04 20.09
CA ARG A 550 -10.81 -10.28 19.17
C ARG A 550 -9.48 -10.23 19.90
N ARG A 551 -8.60 -11.12 19.53
CA ARG A 551 -7.19 -11.13 19.94
C ARG A 551 -6.33 -11.18 18.68
N GLU A 552 -5.32 -10.33 18.63
CA GLU A 552 -4.29 -10.28 17.60
C GLU A 552 -2.92 -10.33 18.22
N SER A 553 -1.98 -10.97 17.52
CA SER A 553 -0.57 -10.98 17.87
C SER A 553 0.28 -10.97 16.62
N ALA A 554 1.40 -10.26 16.67
CA ALA A 554 2.34 -10.19 15.55
C ALA A 554 3.78 -10.25 16.06
N TYR A 555 4.66 -10.77 15.22
CA TYR A 555 6.08 -10.85 15.50
C TYR A 555 6.92 -10.62 14.24
N GLU A 556 8.16 -10.17 14.47
CA GLU A 556 9.24 -10.18 13.50
C GLU A 556 10.51 -10.73 14.12
N THR A 557 11.20 -11.61 13.40
CA THR A 557 12.46 -12.21 13.81
C THR A 557 13.49 -12.06 12.69
N PRO A 558 14.27 -10.96 12.67
CA PRO A 558 15.38 -10.80 11.74
C PRO A 558 16.45 -11.87 11.95
N GLY A 559 17.12 -12.31 10.89
CA GLY A 559 18.20 -13.27 10.94
C GLY A 559 19.41 -12.76 11.74
N THR A 560 20.31 -13.68 12.11
CA THR A 560 21.45 -13.35 12.98
C THR A 560 22.37 -12.27 12.40
N GLY A 561 22.57 -12.24 11.07
CA GLY A 561 23.38 -11.22 10.39
C GLY A 561 22.84 -9.82 10.59
N ILE A 562 21.52 -9.64 10.38
CA ILE A 562 20.82 -8.36 10.56
C ILE A 562 20.87 -7.94 12.05
N ARG A 563 20.48 -8.84 12.96
CA ARG A 563 20.44 -8.55 14.42
C ARG A 563 21.78 -8.14 15.02
N LYS A 564 22.86 -8.60 14.44
CA LYS A 564 24.23 -8.32 14.92
C LYS A 564 24.93 -7.20 14.14
N GLY A 565 24.25 -6.60 13.14
CA GLY A 565 24.84 -5.58 12.29
C GLY A 565 26.03 -6.10 11.46
N LEU A 566 26.02 -7.40 11.07
CA LEU A 566 27.10 -8.01 10.29
C LEU A 566 26.91 -7.82 8.79
N ILE A 567 25.70 -7.41 8.35
CA ILE A 567 25.34 -7.20 6.94
C ILE A 567 25.35 -5.72 6.69
N PHE A 568 25.88 -5.31 5.55
CA PHE A 568 25.94 -3.93 5.14
C PHE A 568 24.50 -3.35 5.00
N GLY A 569 24.28 -2.19 5.60
CA GLY A 569 22.98 -1.55 5.63
C GLY A 569 22.31 -1.57 7.01
N ASN A 570 20.97 -1.55 7.05
CA ASN A 570 20.22 -1.38 8.27
C ASN A 570 20.23 -2.63 9.16
N SER A 571 20.39 -2.43 10.45
CA SER A 571 20.21 -3.48 11.47
C SER A 571 18.76 -3.47 11.98
N GLY A 572 18.30 -4.59 12.53
CA GLY A 572 16.95 -4.72 13.11
C GLY A 572 16.91 -5.71 14.25
N LEU A 573 16.13 -5.39 15.28
CA LEU A 573 15.91 -6.25 16.43
C LEU A 573 14.58 -7.00 16.30
N PRO A 574 14.40 -8.17 16.92
CA PRO A 574 13.11 -8.84 16.92
C PRO A 574 12.09 -8.07 17.76
N TYR A 575 10.83 -8.13 17.37
CA TYR A 575 9.72 -7.69 18.20
C TYR A 575 8.59 -8.71 18.25
N GLU A 576 7.76 -8.60 19.27
CA GLU A 576 6.51 -9.31 19.44
C GLU A 576 5.52 -8.40 20.15
N GLY A 577 4.31 -8.32 19.65
CA GLY A 577 3.24 -7.53 20.23
C GLY A 577 1.90 -8.25 20.19
N SER A 578 0.99 -7.90 21.09
CA SER A 578 -0.38 -8.44 21.05
C SER A 578 -1.37 -7.43 21.61
N LEU A 579 -2.59 -7.48 21.10
CA LEU A 579 -3.72 -6.72 21.62
C LEU A 579 -4.96 -7.60 21.73
N THR A 580 -5.86 -7.21 22.64
CA THR A 580 -7.21 -7.77 22.74
C THR A 580 -8.23 -6.63 22.76
N VAL A 581 -9.42 -6.89 22.24
CA VAL A 581 -10.53 -5.96 22.28
C VAL A 581 -11.82 -6.70 22.60
N ASP A 582 -12.62 -6.09 23.47
CA ASP A 582 -14.01 -6.46 23.77
C ASP A 582 -14.93 -5.36 23.29
N GLU A 583 -15.91 -5.70 22.46
CA GLU A 583 -16.80 -4.75 21.83
C GLU A 583 -18.26 -5.11 22.07
N TYR A 584 -19.09 -4.10 22.39
CA TYR A 584 -20.53 -4.24 22.60
C TYR A 584 -21.27 -3.22 21.74
N ALA A 585 -22.13 -3.68 20.84
CA ALA A 585 -22.89 -2.82 19.95
C ALA A 585 -24.40 -3.01 20.08
N ALA A 586 -25.14 -1.92 19.86
CA ALA A 586 -26.58 -1.94 19.74
C ALA A 586 -27.01 -1.08 18.54
N GLU A 587 -27.89 -1.64 17.71
CA GLU A 587 -28.46 -0.98 16.54
C GLU A 587 -29.97 -0.95 16.64
N PHE A 588 -30.60 0.13 16.19
CA PHE A 588 -32.05 0.31 16.16
C PHE A 588 -32.48 0.91 14.81
N LEU A 589 -33.50 0.32 14.21
CA LEU A 589 -34.23 0.87 13.08
C LEU A 589 -35.66 1.24 13.56
N VAL A 590 -35.97 2.52 13.53
CA VAL A 590 -37.24 3.07 14.05
C VAL A 590 -38.04 3.66 12.90
N PRO A 591 -39.12 3.00 12.44
CA PRO A 591 -40.02 3.55 11.45
C PRO A 591 -40.84 4.67 12.10
N LEU A 592 -40.67 5.91 11.59
CA LEU A 592 -41.35 7.10 12.16
C LEU A 592 -42.66 7.41 11.45
N VAL A 593 -42.70 7.26 10.12
CA VAL A 593 -43.87 7.54 9.28
C VAL A 593 -43.97 6.50 8.19
N TYR A 594 -45.22 6.07 7.93
CA TYR A 594 -45.54 5.17 6.82
C TYR A 594 -46.81 5.64 6.12
N ASP A 595 -46.83 5.60 4.79
CA ASP A 595 -47.94 5.89 3.88
C ASP A 595 -48.65 7.21 4.16
N ARG A 596 -47.86 8.32 4.13
CA ARG A 596 -48.35 9.69 4.18
C ARG A 596 -47.96 10.49 2.94
N TYR A 597 -48.72 11.52 2.59
CA TYR A 597 -48.42 12.41 1.45
C TYR A 597 -47.04 13.01 1.59
N LEU A 598 -46.18 12.83 0.56
CA LEU A 598 -44.75 13.17 0.54
C LEU A 598 -43.92 12.59 1.68
N MET A 599 -44.40 11.55 2.33
CA MET A 599 -43.73 10.80 3.40
C MET A 599 -44.17 9.34 3.29
N GLN A 600 -43.83 8.65 2.17
CA GLN A 600 -44.20 7.25 2.02
C GLN A 600 -43.57 6.39 3.11
N GLU A 601 -42.30 6.69 3.43
CA GLU A 601 -41.56 6.03 4.47
C GLU A 601 -40.55 7.00 5.08
N VAL A 602 -40.46 7.05 6.41
CA VAL A 602 -39.46 7.81 7.14
C VAL A 602 -38.90 6.93 8.23
N ASN A 603 -37.60 6.62 8.16
CA ASN A 603 -36.91 5.81 9.15
C ASN A 603 -35.79 6.60 9.83
N LEU A 604 -35.60 6.32 11.11
CA LEU A 604 -34.45 6.74 11.91
C LEU A 604 -33.63 5.49 12.24
N GLU A 605 -32.33 5.59 12.03
CA GLU A 605 -31.36 4.59 12.44
C GLU A 605 -30.46 5.13 13.52
N ALA A 606 -30.13 4.30 14.50
CA ALA A 606 -29.16 4.64 15.53
C ALA A 606 -28.32 3.41 15.83
N ALA A 607 -27.02 3.57 15.80
CA ALA A 607 -26.06 2.55 16.23
C ALA A 607 -25.09 3.14 17.23
N TYR A 608 -24.72 2.36 18.24
CA TYR A 608 -23.74 2.73 19.24
C TYR A 608 -22.89 1.50 19.56
N ARG A 609 -21.55 1.68 19.59
CA ARG A 609 -20.58 0.64 19.95
C ARG A 609 -19.66 1.18 21.03
N TYR A 610 -19.47 0.39 22.07
CA TYR A 610 -18.47 0.56 23.11
C TYR A 610 -17.35 -0.44 22.87
N MET A 611 -16.11 0.01 22.96
CA MET A 611 -14.90 -0.77 22.70
C MET A 611 -13.95 -0.64 23.88
N ASP A 612 -13.30 -1.75 24.28
CA ASP A 612 -12.32 -1.78 25.36
C ASP A 612 -11.05 -2.50 24.82
N TYR A 613 -10.04 -1.68 24.50
CA TYR A 613 -8.75 -2.15 23.97
C TYR A 613 -7.72 -2.31 25.07
N SER A 614 -6.98 -3.42 25.05
CA SER A 614 -5.86 -3.63 25.98
C SER A 614 -4.71 -2.63 25.79
N SER A 615 -4.60 -1.98 24.63
CA SER A 615 -3.53 -1.02 24.27
C SER A 615 -3.90 0.42 24.64
N THR A 616 -5.09 0.90 24.21
CA THR A 616 -5.50 2.32 24.29
C THR A 616 -6.67 2.56 25.25
N GLY A 617 -7.17 1.49 25.91
CA GLY A 617 -8.31 1.58 26.83
C GLY A 617 -9.64 1.71 26.10
N THR A 618 -10.57 2.46 26.70
CA THR A 618 -11.97 2.47 26.26
C THR A 618 -12.27 3.61 25.30
N ASP A 619 -13.05 3.31 24.24
CA ASP A 619 -13.56 4.30 23.29
C ASP A 619 -14.97 3.91 22.83
N TYR A 620 -15.60 4.74 22.00
CA TYR A 620 -16.95 4.51 21.48
C TYR A 620 -17.08 5.01 20.04
N ALA A 621 -17.96 4.35 19.28
CA ALA A 621 -18.41 4.81 17.98
C ALA A 621 -19.94 4.95 17.98
N TYR A 622 -20.46 5.88 17.17
CA TYR A 622 -21.91 5.99 16.96
C TYR A 622 -22.24 6.34 15.52
N LYS A 623 -23.47 6.00 15.11
CA LYS A 623 -24.03 6.39 13.81
C LYS A 623 -25.49 6.77 14.01
N LEU A 624 -25.89 7.91 13.46
CA LEU A 624 -27.27 8.34 13.36
C LEU A 624 -27.62 8.50 11.88
N GLY A 625 -28.58 7.74 11.41
CA GLY A 625 -29.08 7.73 10.04
C GLY A 625 -30.51 8.15 9.94
N PHE A 626 -30.85 8.79 8.84
CA PHE A 626 -32.24 9.18 8.54
C PHE A 626 -32.50 8.89 7.05
N THR A 627 -33.58 8.17 6.75
CA THR A 627 -34.03 7.94 5.38
C THR A 627 -35.45 8.43 5.21
N TRP A 628 -35.71 9.14 4.13
CA TRP A 628 -37.00 9.71 3.79
C TRP A 628 -37.34 9.38 2.34
N GLN A 629 -38.24 8.42 2.15
CA GLN A 629 -38.89 8.15 0.87
C GLN A 629 -40.03 9.17 0.69
N VAL A 630 -39.79 10.17 -0.14
CA VAL A 630 -40.73 11.27 -0.36
C VAL A 630 -41.94 10.79 -1.15
N ASN A 631 -41.69 10.05 -2.21
CA ASN A 631 -42.64 9.39 -3.13
C ASN A 631 -41.94 8.22 -3.82
N ASP A 632 -42.58 7.58 -4.81
CA ASP A 632 -42.00 6.47 -5.55
C ASP A 632 -40.70 6.82 -6.27
N ASP A 633 -40.49 8.08 -6.62
CA ASP A 633 -39.37 8.55 -7.43
C ASP A 633 -38.19 9.14 -6.62
N ILE A 634 -38.45 9.63 -5.40
CA ILE A 634 -37.47 10.45 -4.66
C ILE A 634 -37.23 9.89 -3.26
N ARG A 635 -35.95 9.67 -2.96
CA ARG A 635 -35.47 9.37 -1.61
C ARG A 635 -34.37 10.34 -1.20
N VAL A 636 -34.41 10.75 0.06
CA VAL A 636 -33.36 11.55 0.71
C VAL A 636 -32.78 10.74 1.86
N ARG A 637 -31.46 10.79 2.02
CA ARG A 637 -30.74 10.11 3.08
C ARG A 637 -29.75 11.04 3.76
N PHE A 638 -29.55 10.84 5.04
CA PHE A 638 -28.59 11.57 5.87
C PHE A 638 -27.98 10.60 6.87
N ALA A 639 -26.65 10.69 7.06
CA ALA A 639 -25.97 10.01 8.15
C ALA A 639 -24.94 10.94 8.79
N LYS A 640 -24.77 10.78 10.12
CA LYS A 640 -23.67 11.33 10.89
C LYS A 640 -23.07 10.22 11.71
N ALA A 641 -21.75 10.04 11.60
CA ALA A 641 -21.05 9.02 12.36
C ALA A 641 -19.81 9.58 13.08
N ARG A 642 -19.43 8.89 14.15
CA ARG A 642 -18.12 8.94 14.78
C ARG A 642 -17.51 7.56 14.64
N SER A 643 -16.37 7.49 13.96
CA SER A 643 -15.60 6.27 13.76
C SER A 643 -14.26 6.35 14.47
N VAL A 644 -13.65 5.19 14.73
CA VAL A 644 -12.40 5.07 15.48
C VAL A 644 -11.47 4.12 14.76
N ARG A 645 -10.16 4.43 14.73
CA ARG A 645 -9.09 3.49 14.41
C ARG A 645 -8.15 3.36 15.61
N ALA A 646 -7.92 2.14 16.06
CA ALA A 646 -6.90 1.88 17.06
C ALA A 646 -5.52 1.76 16.39
N PRO A 647 -4.42 2.17 17.07
CA PRO A 647 -3.08 1.91 16.59
C PRO A 647 -2.86 0.41 16.37
N ASN A 648 -2.22 0.05 15.26
CA ASN A 648 -1.89 -1.34 14.97
C ASN A 648 -0.67 -1.82 15.79
N ILE A 649 -0.41 -3.14 15.77
CA ILE A 649 0.68 -3.74 16.56
C ILE A 649 2.05 -3.23 16.10
N GLY A 650 2.24 -2.97 14.80
CA GLY A 650 3.47 -2.42 14.25
C GLY A 650 3.72 -0.97 14.72
N GLU A 651 2.69 -0.11 14.68
CA GLU A 651 2.77 1.27 15.17
C GLU A 651 3.11 1.33 16.67
N LEU A 652 2.61 0.38 17.46
CA LEU A 652 2.86 0.33 18.91
C LEU A 652 4.20 -0.30 19.29
N TYR A 653 4.58 -1.42 18.64
CA TYR A 653 5.59 -2.32 19.18
C TYR A 653 6.70 -2.69 18.21
N SER A 654 6.76 -2.14 16.97
CA SER A 654 7.88 -2.41 16.08
C SER A 654 9.21 -2.11 16.78
N SER A 655 10.18 -2.99 16.56
CA SER A 655 11.46 -2.88 17.24
C SER A 655 12.27 -1.67 16.74
N SER A 656 13.19 -1.23 17.59
CA SER A 656 14.16 -0.23 17.17
C SER A 656 15.08 -0.80 16.10
N GLY A 657 15.12 -0.17 14.94
CA GLY A 657 16.04 -0.41 13.83
C GLY A 657 16.94 0.79 13.60
N THR A 658 18.06 0.59 12.89
CA THR A 658 18.89 1.70 12.43
C THR A 658 18.18 2.47 11.33
N GLN A 659 18.29 3.79 11.37
CA GLN A 659 17.78 4.70 10.35
C GLN A 659 18.83 5.76 10.03
N TYR A 660 18.79 6.29 8.81
CA TYR A 660 19.72 7.30 8.35
C TYR A 660 18.95 8.51 7.80
N ALA A 661 19.13 9.68 8.44
CA ALA A 661 18.62 10.93 7.90
C ALA A 661 19.50 11.39 6.73
N GLN A 662 18.89 11.64 5.59
CA GLN A 662 19.58 12.04 4.36
C GLN A 662 20.08 13.49 4.45
N GLU A 663 19.30 14.37 5.06
CA GLU A 663 19.64 15.76 5.30
C GLU A 663 19.87 15.98 6.78
N ARG A 664 20.92 16.73 7.12
CA ARG A 664 21.17 17.19 8.47
C ARG A 664 20.45 18.51 8.72
N ALA A 665 19.11 18.47 8.80
CA ALA A 665 18.31 19.65 9.05
C ALA A 665 18.67 20.30 10.39
N GLU A 666 18.92 21.60 10.37
CA GLU A 666 19.30 22.37 11.57
C GLU A 666 18.60 23.74 11.61
N PRO A 667 17.34 23.77 12.12
CA PRO A 667 16.56 25.01 12.15
C PRO A 667 17.14 26.10 13.05
N CYS A 668 18.01 25.75 14.01
CA CYS A 668 18.67 26.72 14.91
C CYS A 668 19.98 27.31 14.37
N ALA A 669 20.46 26.86 13.21
CA ALA A 669 21.58 27.49 12.55
C ALA A 669 21.27 28.94 12.17
N ALA A 670 22.21 29.85 12.34
CA ALA A 670 21.98 31.27 12.08
C ALA A 670 21.53 31.58 10.64
N ASP A 671 22.05 30.84 9.67
CA ASP A 671 21.69 30.92 8.27
C ASP A 671 20.28 30.32 7.99
N ALA A 672 19.88 29.28 8.71
CA ALA A 672 18.52 28.71 8.63
C ALA A 672 17.49 29.69 9.25
N ILE A 673 17.77 30.24 10.45
CA ILE A 673 16.91 31.27 11.09
C ILE A 673 16.76 32.48 10.18
N ALA A 674 17.84 32.88 9.46
CA ALA A 674 17.81 34.04 8.56
C ALA A 674 16.84 33.83 7.39
N LYS A 675 16.68 32.58 6.92
CA LYS A 675 15.80 32.18 5.82
C LYS A 675 14.38 31.81 6.29
N GLU A 676 14.17 31.59 7.60
CA GLU A 676 12.85 31.28 8.13
C GLU A 676 11.99 32.54 8.19
N ASP A 677 10.87 32.57 7.52
CA ASP A 677 9.98 33.72 7.44
C ASP A 677 8.77 33.58 8.38
N GLN A 678 8.04 32.47 8.25
CA GLN A 678 6.76 32.28 8.94
C GLN A 678 6.91 32.03 10.43
N TYR A 679 7.87 31.23 10.87
CA TYR A 679 8.08 30.80 12.27
C TYR A 679 9.31 31.40 12.92
N LYS A 680 9.90 32.44 12.34
CA LYS A 680 11.17 33.02 12.78
C LYS A 680 11.21 33.40 14.26
N GLU A 681 10.13 33.98 14.79
CA GLU A 681 10.04 34.36 16.20
C GLU A 681 10.01 33.13 17.11
N GLN A 682 9.19 32.11 16.75
CA GLN A 682 9.10 30.85 17.49
C GLN A 682 10.43 30.10 17.49
N VAL A 683 11.02 29.90 16.30
CA VAL A 683 12.31 29.21 16.15
C VAL A 683 13.40 29.94 16.96
N THR A 684 13.54 31.26 16.82
CA THR A 684 14.56 32.04 17.58
C THR A 684 14.38 31.90 19.09
N ARG A 685 13.13 32.01 19.56
CA ARG A 685 12.80 31.85 20.98
C ARG A 685 13.08 30.46 21.50
N ASN A 686 12.68 29.45 20.77
CA ASN A 686 12.80 28.04 21.17
C ASN A 686 14.27 27.57 21.10
N CYS A 687 15.05 28.00 20.10
CA CYS A 687 16.49 27.74 20.03
C CYS A 687 17.22 28.34 21.25
N ALA A 688 16.90 29.59 21.61
CA ALA A 688 17.45 30.23 22.81
C ALA A 688 17.00 29.49 24.09
N ALA A 689 15.77 29.01 24.18
CA ALA A 689 15.27 28.23 25.31
C ALA A 689 15.94 26.83 25.42
N ALA A 690 16.35 26.23 24.28
CA ALA A 690 17.18 25.02 24.22
C ALA A 690 18.65 25.27 24.61
N GLY A 691 19.04 26.51 24.87
CA GLY A 691 20.41 26.90 25.27
C GLY A 691 21.38 27.13 24.10
N ILE A 692 20.90 27.14 22.87
CA ILE A 692 21.73 27.36 21.67
C ILE A 692 22.06 28.85 21.56
N PRO A 693 23.38 29.22 21.43
CA PRO A 693 23.79 30.61 21.36
C PRO A 693 23.30 31.34 20.12
N GLU A 694 22.95 32.62 20.25
CA GLU A 694 22.62 33.46 19.10
C GLU A 694 23.81 33.52 18.10
N GLY A 695 23.50 33.33 16.82
CA GLY A 695 24.50 33.30 15.75
C GLY A 695 25.30 32.01 15.64
N TRP A 696 24.90 30.94 16.37
CA TRP A 696 25.51 29.63 16.25
C TRP A 696 25.31 29.03 14.85
N VAL A 697 26.33 28.34 14.38
CA VAL A 697 26.28 27.48 13.19
C VAL A 697 26.96 26.15 13.52
N PRO A 698 26.42 25.01 13.01
CA PRO A 698 27.09 23.72 13.15
C PRO A 698 28.47 23.75 12.47
N SER A 699 29.35 22.83 12.88
CA SER A 699 30.67 22.67 12.26
C SER A 699 30.54 22.20 10.80
N ASP A 700 31.55 22.54 9.98
CA ASP A 700 31.63 22.06 8.61
C ASP A 700 31.68 20.53 8.57
N ASP A 701 32.38 19.88 9.49
CA ASP A 701 32.46 18.43 9.64
C ASP A 701 31.06 17.81 9.91
N TRP A 702 30.19 18.47 10.69
CA TRP A 702 28.83 18.02 10.90
C TRP A 702 27.98 18.28 9.67
N ARG A 703 28.10 19.41 8.99
CA ARG A 703 27.31 19.75 7.80
C ARG A 703 27.64 18.86 6.61
N ASP A 704 28.94 18.60 6.39
CA ASP A 704 29.45 17.85 5.25
C ASP A 704 29.57 16.34 5.53
N GLY A 705 29.44 15.95 6.79
CA GLY A 705 29.52 14.57 7.22
C GLY A 705 28.30 13.78 6.80
N GLY A 706 28.33 12.96 5.79
CA GLY A 706 27.33 11.98 5.34
C GLY A 706 25.94 11.92 6.02
N SER A 707 25.20 10.82 5.93
CA SER A 707 23.94 10.65 6.63
C SER A 707 24.10 10.66 8.16
N LEU A 708 23.15 11.22 8.89
CA LEU A 708 23.12 11.12 10.35
C LEU A 708 22.47 9.80 10.73
N GLU A 709 23.16 8.97 11.51
CA GLU A 709 22.60 7.71 12.04
C GLU A 709 21.68 7.98 13.22
N GLY A 710 20.55 7.32 13.26
CA GLY A 710 19.57 7.34 14.33
C GLY A 710 18.80 6.02 14.39
N LYS A 711 17.62 6.06 14.95
CA LYS A 711 16.76 4.88 15.13
C LYS A 711 15.34 5.16 14.68
N LEU A 712 14.66 4.12 14.25
CA LEU A 712 13.21 4.12 14.06
C LEU A 712 12.57 3.04 14.91
N GLY A 713 11.29 3.19 15.28
CA GLY A 713 10.57 2.14 16.01
C GLY A 713 9.14 2.53 16.39
N GLY A 714 8.44 1.60 17.04
CA GLY A 714 7.05 1.79 17.47
C GLY A 714 6.91 2.76 18.66
N ASN A 715 5.70 3.27 18.84
CA ASN A 715 5.35 4.17 19.93
C ASN A 715 4.19 3.57 20.77
N PRO A 716 4.48 3.01 21.95
CA PRO A 716 3.43 2.42 22.80
C PRO A 716 2.50 3.45 23.46
N ASN A 717 2.74 4.76 23.28
CA ASN A 717 1.92 5.83 23.84
C ASN A 717 0.92 6.41 22.83
N LEU A 718 0.70 5.75 21.70
CA LEU A 718 -0.30 6.19 20.73
C LEU A 718 -1.71 6.02 21.28
N ASP A 719 -2.54 7.01 21.00
CA ASP A 719 -3.99 7.02 21.21
C ASP A 719 -4.74 6.64 19.92
N ASN A 720 -6.06 6.40 20.06
CA ASN A 720 -6.91 6.13 18.91
C ASN A 720 -7.08 7.38 18.03
N GLU A 721 -7.18 7.16 16.71
CA GLU A 721 -7.68 8.15 15.76
C GLU A 721 -9.20 8.24 15.85
N VAL A 722 -9.74 9.43 15.65
CA VAL A 722 -11.18 9.67 15.65
C VAL A 722 -11.60 10.38 14.37
N SER A 723 -12.53 9.79 13.64
CA SER A 723 -13.19 10.44 12.50
C SER A 723 -14.61 10.87 12.85
N ASN A 724 -14.96 12.08 12.44
CA ASN A 724 -16.33 12.59 12.45
C ASN A 724 -16.75 12.81 11.00
N ASP A 725 -17.81 12.15 10.56
CA ASP A 725 -18.27 12.25 9.19
C ASP A 725 -19.76 12.56 9.07
N ILE A 726 -20.11 13.25 8.00
CA ILE A 726 -21.47 13.56 7.59
C ILE A 726 -21.66 13.16 6.14
N THR A 727 -22.77 12.46 5.84
CA THR A 727 -23.20 12.17 4.47
C THR A 727 -24.62 12.64 4.24
N VAL A 728 -24.87 13.24 3.07
CA VAL A 728 -26.21 13.67 2.62
C VAL A 728 -26.43 13.19 1.20
N GLY A 729 -27.44 12.35 1.00
CA GLY A 729 -27.71 11.71 -0.29
C GLY A 729 -29.09 12.00 -0.84
N PHE A 730 -29.16 12.01 -2.16
CA PHE A 730 -30.37 12.15 -2.95
C PHE A 730 -30.40 11.03 -4.00
N VAL A 731 -31.50 10.27 -3.99
CA VAL A 731 -31.74 9.21 -4.99
C VAL A 731 -32.98 9.58 -5.80
N TYR A 732 -32.88 9.48 -7.12
CA TYR A 732 -33.96 9.79 -8.04
C TYR A 732 -34.15 8.68 -9.06
N THR A 733 -35.31 8.02 -9.00
CA THR A 733 -35.72 6.89 -9.86
C THR A 733 -37.04 7.26 -10.53
N PRO A 734 -37.02 8.04 -11.63
CA PRO A 734 -38.23 8.61 -12.23
C PRO A 734 -39.17 7.55 -12.84
N SER A 735 -40.39 7.45 -12.40
CA SER A 735 -41.38 6.51 -12.90
C SER A 735 -41.71 6.69 -14.41
N PHE A 736 -41.41 7.85 -15.02
CA PHE A 736 -41.62 8.11 -16.44
C PHE A 736 -40.45 7.64 -17.34
N LEU A 737 -39.29 7.28 -16.74
CA LEU A 737 -38.11 6.77 -17.45
C LEU A 737 -37.68 5.48 -16.77
N GLU A 738 -38.36 4.39 -17.14
CA GLU A 738 -38.10 3.07 -16.58
C GLU A 738 -36.66 2.62 -16.82
N GLY A 739 -36.02 2.05 -15.79
CA GLY A 739 -34.64 1.58 -15.81
C GLY A 739 -33.59 2.68 -15.59
N PHE A 740 -33.99 3.96 -15.40
CA PHE A 740 -33.05 5.03 -15.04
C PHE A 740 -33.06 5.28 -13.54
N ASP A 741 -31.87 5.35 -12.94
CA ASP A 741 -31.67 5.87 -11.58
C ASP A 741 -30.41 6.75 -11.52
N ILE A 742 -30.45 7.69 -10.57
CA ILE A 742 -29.30 8.53 -10.24
C ILE A 742 -29.25 8.76 -8.75
N THR A 743 -28.07 8.61 -8.21
CA THR A 743 -27.73 8.88 -6.81
C THR A 743 -26.64 9.96 -6.75
N VAL A 744 -26.82 10.93 -5.85
CA VAL A 744 -25.83 11.98 -5.57
C VAL A 744 -25.66 12.08 -4.08
N ASP A 745 -24.44 11.88 -3.59
CA ASP A 745 -24.08 11.91 -2.18
C ASP A 745 -22.97 12.92 -1.90
N TYR A 746 -23.25 13.92 -1.09
CA TYR A 746 -22.24 14.76 -0.47
C TYR A 746 -21.70 14.07 0.78
N TRP A 747 -20.39 14.13 0.98
CA TRP A 747 -19.69 13.59 2.13
C TRP A 747 -18.63 14.57 2.64
N ASP A 748 -18.40 14.52 3.96
CA ASP A 748 -17.47 15.39 4.69
C ASP A 748 -16.88 14.60 5.86
N PHE A 749 -15.55 14.50 5.93
CA PHE A 749 -14.78 13.78 6.94
C PHE A 749 -13.81 14.71 7.63
N GLU A 750 -13.70 14.57 8.95
CA GLU A 750 -12.66 15.20 9.77
C GLU A 750 -12.04 14.13 10.65
N ILE A 751 -10.75 13.81 10.42
CA ILE A 751 -9.98 12.85 11.21
C ILE A 751 -9.07 13.63 12.14
N GLU A 752 -9.27 13.46 13.44
CA GLU A 752 -8.48 14.06 14.51
C GLU A 752 -7.55 13.02 15.13
N ASN A 753 -6.40 13.46 15.66
CA ASN A 753 -5.36 12.58 16.21
C ASN A 753 -4.88 11.53 15.21
N ALA A 754 -4.85 11.87 13.93
CA ALA A 754 -4.38 10.97 12.89
C ALA A 754 -2.93 10.54 13.20
N ILE A 755 -2.70 9.24 13.15
CA ILE A 755 -1.38 8.65 13.37
C ILE A 755 -0.57 8.84 12.10
N ALA A 756 0.52 9.58 12.21
CA ALA A 756 1.45 9.82 11.11
C ALA A 756 2.87 9.54 11.54
N PHE A 757 3.68 9.03 10.62
CA PHE A 757 5.10 8.82 10.83
C PHE A 757 5.84 10.14 10.61
N PHE A 758 6.74 10.47 11.53
CA PHE A 758 7.58 11.67 11.46
C PHE A 758 9.05 11.29 11.41
N GLY A 759 9.68 11.66 10.29
CA GLY A 759 11.12 11.58 10.13
C GLY A 759 11.86 12.61 10.97
N TYR A 760 13.19 12.47 11.02
CA TYR A 760 14.08 13.39 11.75
C TYR A 760 13.86 14.84 11.37
N GLU A 761 13.83 15.13 10.07
CA GLU A 761 13.74 16.49 9.54
C GLU A 761 12.45 17.20 9.96
N ASP A 762 11.32 16.49 9.86
CA ASP A 762 10.02 17.01 10.29
C ASP A 762 9.97 17.18 11.80
N SER A 763 10.51 16.23 12.55
CA SER A 763 10.55 16.29 14.01
C SER A 763 11.36 17.47 14.51
N ILE A 764 12.58 17.68 13.99
CA ILE A 764 13.42 18.80 14.45
C ILE A 764 12.83 20.16 14.04
N ARG A 765 12.26 20.29 12.83
CA ARG A 765 11.58 21.52 12.39
C ARG A 765 10.38 21.82 13.26
N ASN A 766 9.51 20.83 13.49
CA ASN A 766 8.28 21.01 14.27
C ASN A 766 8.56 21.26 15.76
N CYS A 767 9.61 20.68 16.33
CA CYS A 767 10.05 21.01 17.68
C CYS A 767 10.27 22.51 17.86
N TYR A 768 11.05 23.14 16.99
CA TYR A 768 11.40 24.56 17.12
C TYR A 768 10.33 25.53 16.61
N ARG A 769 9.46 25.11 15.70
CA ARG A 769 8.32 25.90 15.20
C ARG A 769 7.13 25.90 16.15
N SER A 770 7.04 24.95 17.06
CA SER A 770 5.97 24.84 18.04
C SER A 770 5.93 26.02 19.03
N GLU A 771 4.80 26.16 19.75
CA GLU A 771 4.64 27.21 20.76
C GLU A 771 5.66 27.10 21.89
N SER A 772 6.11 25.89 22.24
CA SER A 772 7.12 25.63 23.28
C SER A 772 7.86 24.33 22.99
N LEU A 773 9.01 24.13 23.67
CA LEU A 773 9.79 22.88 23.57
C LEU A 773 9.15 21.67 24.29
N ASN A 774 8.03 21.86 24.98
CA ASN A 774 7.30 20.77 25.62
C ASN A 774 6.28 20.18 24.62
N ASN A 775 6.76 19.45 23.65
CA ASN A 775 5.97 18.77 22.62
C ASN A 775 6.68 17.47 22.18
N PRO A 776 5.98 16.49 21.63
CA PRO A 776 6.54 15.17 21.30
C PRO A 776 7.64 15.22 20.23
N PHE A 777 7.67 16.21 19.37
CA PHE A 777 8.72 16.35 18.36
C PHE A 777 10.09 16.66 18.95
N CYS A 778 10.12 17.37 20.11
CA CYS A 778 11.39 17.69 20.79
C CYS A 778 12.00 16.50 21.53
N ASP A 779 11.23 15.44 21.78
CA ASP A 779 11.71 14.19 22.38
C ASP A 779 12.36 13.26 21.34
N ALA A 780 12.22 13.58 20.04
CA ALA A 780 12.67 12.75 18.94
C ALA A 780 14.16 12.84 18.60
N PHE A 781 14.94 13.70 19.23
CA PHE A 781 16.39 13.84 18.97
C PHE A 781 17.16 14.32 20.19
N THR A 782 18.47 14.09 20.16
CA THR A 782 19.39 14.48 21.22
C THR A 782 20.53 15.33 20.65
N ARG A 783 20.90 16.40 21.37
CA ARG A 783 22.03 17.26 21.02
C ARG A 783 23.22 17.04 21.94
N ASP A 784 24.42 17.19 21.37
CA ASP A 784 25.63 17.29 22.15
C ASP A 784 25.61 18.61 22.96
N PRO A 785 25.86 18.58 24.28
CA PRO A 785 25.74 19.75 25.14
C PRO A 785 26.83 20.79 24.91
N ASP A 786 27.96 20.43 24.30
CA ASP A 786 29.11 21.31 24.09
C ASP A 786 29.09 21.93 22.68
N THR A 787 28.71 21.14 21.65
CA THR A 787 28.69 21.62 20.26
C THR A 787 27.29 22.05 19.81
N TYR A 788 26.23 21.64 20.51
CA TYR A 788 24.81 21.81 20.20
C TYR A 788 24.33 21.05 18.92
N GLU A 789 25.20 20.29 18.28
CA GLU A 789 24.87 19.47 17.10
C GLU A 789 24.01 18.27 17.49
N VAL A 790 23.13 17.85 16.59
CA VAL A 790 22.35 16.62 16.79
C VAL A 790 23.24 15.41 16.63
N VAL A 791 23.19 14.50 17.61
CA VAL A 791 24.06 13.31 17.67
C VAL A 791 23.26 11.99 17.63
N ASP A 792 21.96 12.01 17.89
CA ASP A 792 21.08 10.85 17.83
C ASP A 792 19.64 11.32 17.57
N PHE A 793 18.84 10.50 16.88
CA PHE A 793 17.43 10.76 16.66
C PHE A 793 16.61 9.47 16.70
N TYR A 794 15.28 9.63 16.90
CA TYR A 794 14.32 8.54 16.92
C TYR A 794 13.09 8.89 16.09
N GLU A 795 12.90 8.17 14.99
CA GLU A 795 11.73 8.32 14.12
C GLU A 795 10.62 7.40 14.57
N THR A 796 9.41 7.94 14.68
CA THR A 796 8.25 7.18 15.17
C THR A 796 6.94 7.80 14.73
N SER A 797 5.86 7.04 14.88
CA SER A 797 4.50 7.54 14.66
C SER A 797 4.00 8.36 15.87
N LEU A 798 3.25 9.42 15.59
CA LEU A 798 2.65 10.32 16.59
C LEU A 798 1.18 10.63 16.22
N ASN A 799 0.33 10.87 17.22
CA ASN A 799 -1.02 11.41 17.05
C ASN A 799 -0.97 12.94 16.90
N ALA A 800 -0.49 13.44 15.81
CA ALA A 800 -0.28 14.88 15.61
C ALA A 800 -1.08 15.47 14.45
N SER A 801 -1.50 14.64 13.50
CA SER A 801 -2.11 15.12 12.26
C SER A 801 -3.63 15.29 12.36
N VAL A 802 -4.16 16.20 11.56
CA VAL A 802 -5.60 16.38 11.29
C VAL A 802 -5.82 16.35 9.79
N GLU A 803 -6.74 15.52 9.35
CA GLU A 803 -7.11 15.41 7.93
C GLU A 803 -8.57 15.80 7.74
N LYS A 804 -8.85 16.67 6.75
CA LYS A 804 -10.21 17.08 6.37
C LYS A 804 -10.41 16.89 4.89
N LEU A 805 -11.46 16.18 4.54
CA LEU A 805 -11.79 16.01 3.14
C LEU A 805 -13.30 16.02 2.92
N SER A 806 -13.72 16.59 1.79
CA SER A 806 -15.13 16.65 1.41
C SER A 806 -15.29 16.51 -0.09
N GLY A 807 -16.43 15.96 -0.52
CA GLY A 807 -16.69 15.74 -1.93
C GLY A 807 -18.11 15.34 -2.24
N VAL A 808 -18.31 14.95 -3.50
CA VAL A 808 -19.61 14.50 -4.02
C VAL A 808 -19.38 13.24 -4.85
N ASP A 809 -20.10 12.16 -4.53
CA ASP A 809 -20.19 10.96 -5.35
C ASP A 809 -21.46 11.00 -6.19
N ILE A 810 -21.34 10.58 -7.44
CA ILE A 810 -22.44 10.51 -8.40
C ILE A 810 -22.45 9.09 -8.98
N GLU A 811 -23.56 8.39 -8.84
CA GLU A 811 -23.80 7.12 -9.53
C GLU A 811 -25.08 7.22 -10.35
N SER A 812 -25.03 6.79 -11.61
CA SER A 812 -26.22 6.73 -12.46
C SER A 812 -26.20 5.45 -13.27
N VAL A 813 -27.35 4.79 -13.33
CA VAL A 813 -27.57 3.61 -14.14
C VAL A 813 -28.75 3.88 -15.08
N TYR A 814 -28.63 3.44 -16.33
CA TYR A 814 -29.73 3.43 -17.27
C TYR A 814 -29.77 2.09 -18.03
N ASP A 815 -30.73 1.28 -17.70
CA ASP A 815 -30.97 -0.04 -18.28
C ASP A 815 -32.21 0.00 -19.18
N PHE A 816 -32.05 -0.30 -20.47
CA PHE A 816 -33.15 -0.23 -21.44
C PHE A 816 -32.99 -1.18 -22.61
N ASP A 817 -34.12 -1.69 -23.10
CA ASP A 817 -34.17 -2.55 -24.25
C ASP A 817 -34.47 -1.79 -25.55
N THR A 818 -33.81 -2.21 -26.62
CA THR A 818 -34.03 -1.71 -27.96
C THR A 818 -34.32 -2.85 -28.95
N ARG A 819 -34.68 -2.52 -30.18
CA ARG A 819 -34.86 -3.54 -31.23
C ARG A 819 -33.56 -4.25 -31.65
N ILE A 820 -32.44 -3.66 -31.35
CA ILE A 820 -31.10 -4.19 -31.70
C ILE A 820 -30.42 -4.88 -30.52
N GLY A 821 -30.98 -4.84 -29.31
CA GLY A 821 -30.45 -5.46 -28.11
C GLY A 821 -30.71 -4.63 -26.85
N GLY A 822 -30.36 -5.16 -25.70
CA GLY A 822 -30.38 -4.48 -24.41
C GLY A 822 -29.14 -3.62 -24.20
N PHE A 823 -29.29 -2.52 -23.50
CA PHE A 823 -28.19 -1.59 -23.10
C PHE A 823 -28.27 -1.31 -21.61
N LYS A 824 -27.16 -1.44 -20.92
CA LYS A 824 -27.00 -0.95 -19.55
C LYS A 824 -25.83 0.03 -19.52
N MET A 825 -26.11 1.29 -19.18
CA MET A 825 -25.11 2.33 -19.03
C MET A 825 -24.94 2.65 -17.57
N LYS A 826 -23.69 2.73 -17.08
CA LYS A 826 -23.38 3.07 -15.68
C LYS A 826 -22.31 4.15 -15.66
N LEU A 827 -22.55 5.21 -14.91
CA LEU A 827 -21.59 6.25 -14.60
C LEU A 827 -21.35 6.26 -13.11
N ILE A 828 -20.09 6.15 -12.72
CA ILE A 828 -19.64 6.41 -11.34
C ILE A 828 -18.65 7.57 -11.43
N ALA A 829 -18.82 8.61 -10.63
CA ALA A 829 -17.92 9.76 -10.61
C ALA A 829 -17.78 10.32 -9.20
N THR A 830 -16.57 10.74 -8.84
CA THR A 830 -16.27 11.43 -7.60
C THR A 830 -15.72 12.82 -7.90
N TYR A 831 -16.26 13.83 -7.22
CA TYR A 831 -15.72 15.18 -7.20
C TYR A 831 -15.14 15.46 -5.83
N LEU A 832 -13.83 15.63 -5.74
CA LEU A 832 -13.12 16.06 -4.54
C LEU A 832 -13.22 17.58 -4.42
N ASN A 833 -14.01 18.06 -3.46
CA ASN A 833 -14.21 19.47 -3.20
C ASN A 833 -13.01 20.06 -2.46
N ASN A 834 -12.61 19.41 -1.35
CA ASN A 834 -11.50 19.84 -0.50
C ASN A 834 -10.78 18.64 0.10
N TYR A 835 -9.45 18.74 0.17
CA TYR A 835 -8.58 17.88 0.98
C TYR A 835 -7.52 18.75 1.65
N GLU A 836 -7.56 18.80 2.97
CA GLU A 836 -6.62 19.53 3.80
C GLU A 836 -5.91 18.54 4.73
N LEU A 837 -4.59 18.67 4.78
CA LEU A 837 -3.73 17.96 5.72
C LEU A 837 -3.07 18.98 6.64
N ASN A 838 -3.23 18.77 7.92
CA ASN A 838 -2.52 19.51 8.94
C ASN A 838 -1.61 18.52 9.69
N PRO A 839 -0.31 18.48 9.39
CA PRO A 839 0.58 17.46 9.94
C PRO A 839 0.90 17.62 11.42
N THR A 840 0.69 18.83 11.99
CA THR A 840 1.14 19.15 13.35
C THR A 840 0.01 19.47 14.31
N GLY A 841 -1.22 19.60 13.82
CA GLY A 841 -2.37 20.12 14.58
C GLY A 841 -2.39 21.65 14.74
N ASN A 842 -1.36 22.39 14.33
CA ASN A 842 -1.33 23.85 14.34
C ASN A 842 -2.06 24.40 13.11
N ALA A 843 -2.96 25.35 13.30
CA ALA A 843 -3.76 25.89 12.18
C ALA A 843 -2.93 26.56 11.07
N GLU A 844 -1.71 26.97 11.39
CA GLU A 844 -0.77 27.61 10.43
C GLU A 844 -0.08 26.59 9.51
N ASP A 845 -0.08 25.30 9.86
CA ASP A 845 0.54 24.23 9.07
C ASP A 845 -0.45 23.57 8.09
N ASN A 846 -1.63 24.12 7.97
CA ASN A 846 -2.68 23.60 7.10
C ASN A 846 -2.25 23.66 5.63
N ARG A 847 -2.28 22.51 4.94
CA ARG A 847 -1.95 22.38 3.51
C ARG A 847 -3.18 21.91 2.75
N THR A 848 -3.51 22.61 1.66
CA THR A 848 -4.54 22.13 0.73
C THR A 848 -3.89 21.24 -0.33
N ARG A 849 -4.29 19.98 -0.35
CA ARG A 849 -3.78 18.98 -1.30
C ARG A 849 -4.74 18.70 -2.47
N THR A 850 -5.88 19.35 -2.51
CA THR A 850 -6.89 19.17 -3.56
C THR A 850 -6.35 19.55 -4.93
N GLY A 851 -6.37 18.61 -5.87
CA GLY A 851 -5.82 18.78 -7.22
C GLY A 851 -4.33 18.47 -7.34
N GLU A 852 -3.67 18.01 -6.29
CA GLU A 852 -2.34 17.40 -6.38
C GLU A 852 -2.40 15.99 -7.01
N GLN A 853 -1.25 15.45 -7.42
CA GLN A 853 -1.14 14.22 -8.20
C GLN A 853 -2.01 13.09 -7.66
N HIS A 854 -2.01 12.85 -6.39
CA HIS A 854 -2.74 11.75 -5.76
C HIS A 854 -4.14 12.16 -5.22
N LYS A 855 -4.59 13.38 -5.56
CA LYS A 855 -5.88 13.94 -5.11
C LYS A 855 -6.57 14.72 -6.23
N PRO A 856 -6.87 14.08 -7.37
CA PRO A 856 -7.50 14.73 -8.52
C PRO A 856 -8.89 15.26 -8.14
N ARG A 857 -9.31 16.39 -8.76
CA ARG A 857 -10.64 16.96 -8.49
C ARG A 857 -11.78 16.13 -9.05
N TRP A 858 -11.57 15.43 -10.17
CA TRP A 858 -12.55 14.55 -10.76
C TRP A 858 -11.93 13.22 -11.13
N GLU A 859 -12.62 12.17 -10.76
CA GLU A 859 -12.43 10.83 -11.28
C GLU A 859 -13.77 10.30 -11.73
N ALA A 860 -13.78 9.56 -12.85
CA ALA A 860 -15.02 9.02 -13.38
C ALA A 860 -14.78 7.72 -14.15
N ARG A 861 -15.69 6.76 -13.99
CA ARG A 861 -15.78 5.55 -14.78
C ARG A 861 -17.15 5.50 -15.46
N PHE A 862 -17.15 5.37 -16.79
CA PHE A 862 -18.34 5.19 -17.58
C PHE A 862 -18.30 3.83 -18.27
N THR A 863 -19.31 3.00 -18.04
CA THR A 863 -19.43 1.69 -18.70
C THR A 863 -20.70 1.63 -19.52
N THR A 864 -20.65 0.90 -20.65
CA THR A 864 -21.79 0.56 -21.47
C THR A 864 -21.75 -0.91 -21.78
N GLU A 865 -22.72 -1.63 -21.28
CA GLU A 865 -22.96 -3.02 -21.63
C GLU A 865 -24.00 -3.09 -22.75
N TYR A 866 -23.71 -3.88 -23.77
CA TYR A 866 -24.60 -4.16 -24.88
C TYR A 866 -24.80 -5.66 -25.03
N GLN A 867 -26.03 -6.11 -24.88
CA GLN A 867 -26.43 -7.54 -24.98
C GLN A 867 -27.26 -7.79 -26.24
N VAL A 868 -26.82 -8.73 -27.08
CA VAL A 868 -27.59 -9.19 -28.24
C VAL A 868 -27.47 -10.71 -28.43
N GLY A 869 -28.53 -11.45 -28.17
CA GLY A 869 -28.47 -12.90 -28.15
C GLY A 869 -27.44 -13.42 -27.18
N ASP A 870 -26.53 -14.25 -27.65
CA ASP A 870 -25.48 -14.87 -26.83
C ASP A 870 -24.20 -14.04 -26.74
N LEU A 871 -24.16 -12.83 -27.35
CA LEU A 871 -23.02 -11.91 -27.28
C LEU A 871 -23.32 -10.77 -26.33
N ARG A 872 -22.42 -10.58 -25.38
CA ARG A 872 -22.37 -9.41 -24.51
C ARG A 872 -21.07 -8.63 -24.80
N THR A 873 -21.18 -7.33 -24.86
CA THR A 873 -20.05 -6.42 -25.11
C THR A 873 -20.04 -5.34 -24.04
N VAL A 874 -18.92 -5.16 -23.37
CA VAL A 874 -18.74 -4.10 -22.37
C VAL A 874 -17.67 -3.13 -22.85
N PHE A 875 -18.01 -1.86 -22.92
CA PHE A 875 -17.09 -0.76 -23.16
C PHE A 875 -16.94 0.03 -21.87
N ALA A 876 -15.70 0.32 -21.45
CA ALA A 876 -15.40 1.16 -20.30
C ALA A 876 -14.50 2.35 -20.69
N ALA A 877 -14.69 3.46 -20.00
CA ALA A 877 -13.85 4.66 -20.09
C ALA A 877 -13.53 5.14 -18.68
N ASN A 878 -12.25 5.18 -18.34
CA ASN A 878 -11.74 5.64 -17.05
C ASN A 878 -11.08 7.01 -17.22
N TYR A 879 -11.47 8.00 -16.43
CA TYR A 879 -11.03 9.38 -16.52
C TYR A 879 -10.48 9.89 -15.20
N THR A 880 -9.25 10.44 -15.21
CA THR A 880 -8.62 11.18 -14.13
C THR A 880 -8.36 12.61 -14.59
N HIS A 881 -8.77 13.59 -13.78
CA HIS A 881 -8.61 15.01 -14.08
C HIS A 881 -7.14 15.42 -14.03
N ALA A 882 -6.82 16.52 -14.73
CA ALA A 882 -5.51 17.14 -14.64
C ALA A 882 -5.18 17.53 -13.19
N THR A 883 -3.94 17.29 -12.79
CA THR A 883 -3.42 17.53 -11.44
C THR A 883 -2.16 18.39 -11.51
N VAL A 884 -1.62 18.72 -10.34
CA VAL A 884 -0.29 19.30 -10.20
C VAL A 884 0.54 18.37 -9.35
N GLU A 885 1.87 18.45 -9.47
CA GLU A 885 2.77 17.72 -8.58
C GLU A 885 2.44 18.03 -7.11
N GLU A 886 2.74 17.10 -6.23
CA GLU A 886 2.63 17.32 -4.79
C GLU A 886 3.49 18.52 -4.38
N ARG A 887 2.86 19.52 -3.75
CA ARG A 887 3.43 20.84 -3.54
C ARG A 887 4.43 20.88 -2.38
N PRO A 888 5.74 20.81 -2.61
CA PRO A 888 6.68 21.27 -1.59
C PRO A 888 6.49 22.78 -1.36
N ALA A 889 6.61 23.24 -0.14
CA ALA A 889 6.37 24.63 0.25
C ALA A 889 7.26 25.67 -0.47
N TRP A 890 8.18 25.24 -1.32
CA TRP A 890 9.23 26.07 -1.94
C TRP A 890 9.10 26.24 -3.46
N SER A 891 8.09 25.69 -4.14
CA SER A 891 8.28 25.53 -5.58
C SER A 891 7.20 26.05 -6.52
N ILE A 892 6.06 26.58 -6.07
CA ILE A 892 4.89 26.52 -6.94
C ILE A 892 4.58 27.74 -7.72
N GLU A 893 4.82 28.92 -7.19
CA GLU A 893 4.40 30.13 -7.87
C GLU A 893 5.21 30.41 -9.14
N ASP A 894 6.42 29.84 -9.24
CA ASP A 894 7.35 30.09 -10.34
C ASP A 894 7.58 28.89 -11.28
N ASN A 895 6.87 27.76 -11.10
CA ASN A 895 7.13 26.56 -11.89
C ASN A 895 6.03 26.27 -12.93
N ASN A 896 6.31 26.58 -14.20
CA ASN A 896 5.41 26.30 -15.33
C ASN A 896 5.34 24.80 -15.71
N TYR A 897 6.07 23.93 -15.05
CA TYR A 897 6.19 22.48 -15.37
C TYR A 897 5.43 21.59 -14.38
N ASN A 898 4.69 22.17 -13.44
CA ASN A 898 3.94 21.45 -12.42
C ASN A 898 2.68 20.75 -12.92
N ASP A 899 2.19 21.11 -14.09
CA ASP A 899 0.92 20.60 -14.59
C ASP A 899 1.04 19.18 -15.10
N ILE A 900 0.25 18.27 -14.55
CA ILE A 900 0.07 16.90 -15.02
C ILE A 900 -1.24 16.86 -15.81
N PRO A 901 -1.23 16.53 -17.11
CA PRO A 901 -2.42 16.53 -17.94
C PRO A 901 -3.42 15.45 -17.54
N SER A 902 -4.70 15.65 -17.85
CA SER A 902 -5.72 14.62 -17.62
C SER A 902 -5.41 13.32 -18.36
N TYR A 903 -5.80 12.21 -17.73
CA TYR A 903 -5.56 10.86 -18.23
C TYR A 903 -6.88 10.14 -18.50
N THR A 904 -6.97 9.44 -19.64
CA THR A 904 -8.17 8.68 -20.00
C THR A 904 -7.75 7.40 -20.71
N THR A 905 -8.25 6.26 -20.22
CA THR A 905 -8.13 4.96 -20.87
C THR A 905 -9.48 4.45 -21.34
N PHE A 906 -9.45 3.52 -22.29
CA PHE A 906 -10.63 2.86 -22.84
C PHE A 906 -10.41 1.37 -22.90
N ASP A 907 -11.43 0.60 -22.46
CA ASP A 907 -11.40 -0.86 -22.47
C ASP A 907 -12.61 -1.40 -23.23
N ILE A 908 -12.44 -2.55 -23.86
CA ILE A 908 -13.52 -3.25 -24.52
C ILE A 908 -13.41 -4.75 -24.29
N ASN A 909 -14.52 -5.36 -23.86
CA ASN A 909 -14.61 -6.79 -23.59
C ASN A 909 -15.80 -7.40 -24.33
N PHE A 910 -15.61 -8.60 -24.81
CA PHE A 910 -16.59 -9.42 -25.52
C PHE A 910 -16.74 -10.75 -24.79
N ASP A 911 -17.95 -11.09 -24.39
CA ASP A 911 -18.32 -12.38 -23.83
C ASP A 911 -19.30 -13.05 -24.78
N TYR A 912 -19.00 -14.28 -25.14
CA TYR A 912 -19.85 -15.07 -26.05
C TYR A 912 -20.17 -16.44 -25.45
N THR A 913 -21.46 -16.66 -25.18
CA THR A 913 -21.98 -17.95 -24.74
C THR A 913 -22.08 -18.90 -25.94
N VAL A 914 -21.12 -19.83 -26.05
CA VAL A 914 -21.06 -20.80 -27.15
C VAL A 914 -22.19 -21.83 -27.04
N ASN A 915 -22.48 -22.25 -25.82
CA ASN A 915 -23.58 -23.15 -25.45
C ASN A 915 -23.77 -23.13 -23.92
N ASP A 916 -24.73 -23.91 -23.40
CA ASP A 916 -25.09 -23.97 -21.96
C ASP A 916 -23.91 -24.33 -21.02
N HIS A 917 -22.75 -24.70 -21.55
CA HIS A 917 -21.58 -25.14 -20.78
C HIS A 917 -20.32 -24.37 -21.06
N VAL A 918 -20.26 -23.50 -22.08
CA VAL A 918 -19.01 -22.88 -22.53
C VAL A 918 -19.22 -21.41 -22.85
N ASP A 919 -18.51 -20.56 -22.12
CA ASP A 919 -18.40 -19.13 -22.38
C ASP A 919 -16.96 -18.79 -22.78
N VAL A 920 -16.80 -17.90 -23.77
CA VAL A 920 -15.49 -17.42 -24.24
C VAL A 920 -15.42 -15.92 -24.11
N ARG A 921 -14.31 -15.43 -23.54
CA ARG A 921 -14.06 -14.02 -23.30
C ARG A 921 -12.87 -13.51 -24.12
N LEU A 922 -12.97 -12.31 -24.66
CA LEU A 922 -11.89 -11.60 -25.33
C LEU A 922 -11.96 -10.12 -24.94
N GLY A 923 -10.87 -9.61 -24.36
CA GLY A 923 -10.76 -8.22 -23.92
C GLY A 923 -9.58 -7.50 -24.52
N VAL A 924 -9.69 -6.18 -24.65
CA VAL A 924 -8.56 -5.27 -24.92
C VAL A 924 -8.65 -4.14 -23.91
N GLN A 925 -7.68 -4.08 -23.01
CA GLN A 925 -7.54 -3.00 -22.04
C GLN A 925 -6.58 -1.95 -22.58
N ASN A 926 -6.78 -0.69 -22.18
CA ASN A 926 -6.07 0.48 -22.70
C ASN A 926 -6.03 0.48 -24.25
N LEU A 927 -7.21 0.40 -24.88
CA LEU A 927 -7.39 0.29 -26.34
C LEU A 927 -6.62 1.34 -27.13
N ALA A 928 -6.50 2.57 -26.58
CA ALA A 928 -5.81 3.69 -27.20
C ALA A 928 -4.29 3.67 -26.97
N ASP A 929 -3.76 2.71 -26.21
CA ASP A 929 -2.35 2.63 -25.83
C ASP A 929 -1.84 3.92 -25.19
N ARG A 930 -2.64 4.44 -24.26
CA ARG A 930 -2.34 5.68 -23.58
C ARG A 930 -1.24 5.47 -22.56
N THR A 931 -0.07 6.07 -22.80
CA THR A 931 1.04 6.07 -21.84
C THR A 931 0.76 7.01 -20.66
N PRO A 932 1.36 6.74 -19.48
CA PRO A 932 1.31 7.67 -18.35
C PRO A 932 1.76 9.08 -18.72
N PRO A 933 1.24 10.12 -18.07
CA PRO A 933 1.73 11.47 -18.24
C PRO A 933 3.21 11.57 -17.87
N ARG A 934 4.00 12.25 -18.70
CA ARG A 934 5.40 12.54 -18.42
C ARG A 934 5.50 13.91 -17.77
N ASN A 935 5.96 13.94 -16.55
CA ASN A 935 6.27 15.19 -15.85
C ASN A 935 7.68 15.06 -15.23
N PRO A 936 8.61 16.00 -15.49
CA PRO A 936 9.97 15.93 -14.96
C PRO A 936 10.06 16.08 -13.44
N PHE A 937 8.98 16.50 -12.80
CA PHE A 937 8.91 16.77 -11.37
C PHE A 937 8.05 15.76 -10.62
N ALA A 938 7.24 14.97 -11.32
CA ALA A 938 6.37 13.97 -10.74
C ALA A 938 6.83 12.56 -11.12
N PHE A 939 7.03 11.72 -10.13
CA PHE A 939 7.33 10.33 -10.35
C PHE A 939 6.10 9.63 -10.97
N THR A 940 6.28 9.01 -12.13
CA THR A 940 5.22 8.21 -12.75
C THR A 940 5.20 6.83 -12.09
N ASP A 941 4.16 6.56 -11.34
CA ASP A 941 3.94 5.28 -10.66
C ASP A 941 2.71 4.53 -11.20
N GLY A 942 2.60 3.27 -10.81
CA GLY A 942 1.48 2.41 -11.15
C GLY A 942 0.23 2.61 -10.27
N GLU A 943 0.25 3.57 -9.34
CA GLU A 943 -0.86 3.82 -8.43
C GLU A 943 -2.04 4.50 -9.14
N TYR A 944 -1.75 5.49 -10.02
CA TYR A 944 -2.76 6.31 -10.68
C TYR A 944 -2.78 6.18 -12.20
N TYR A 945 -1.75 5.57 -12.78
CA TYR A 945 -1.59 5.48 -14.23
C TYR A 945 -1.32 4.05 -14.66
N ASP A 946 -1.89 3.67 -15.80
CA ASP A 946 -1.63 2.36 -16.41
C ASP A 946 -0.21 2.31 -17.00
N VAL A 947 0.74 1.79 -16.21
CA VAL A 947 2.14 1.59 -16.61
C VAL A 947 2.33 0.38 -17.55
N ILE A 948 1.32 -0.52 -17.61
CA ILE A 948 1.40 -1.74 -18.43
C ILE A 948 1.16 -1.42 -19.90
N GLY A 949 0.22 -0.51 -20.19
CA GLY A 949 -0.19 -0.16 -21.55
C GLY A 949 -1.20 -1.13 -22.14
N ARG A 950 -1.36 -1.09 -23.48
CA ARG A 950 -2.37 -1.90 -24.17
C ARG A 950 -2.08 -3.40 -24.03
N ARG A 951 -3.11 -4.14 -23.58
CA ARG A 951 -3.02 -5.58 -23.35
C ARG A 951 -4.28 -6.31 -23.83
N VAL A 952 -4.12 -7.56 -24.23
CA VAL A 952 -5.19 -8.44 -24.71
C VAL A 952 -5.42 -9.55 -23.70
N THR A 953 -6.67 -9.72 -23.29
CA THR A 953 -7.10 -10.83 -22.43
C THR A 953 -7.92 -11.81 -23.23
N ALA A 954 -7.65 -13.10 -23.08
CA ALA A 954 -8.46 -14.18 -23.64
C ALA A 954 -8.77 -15.21 -22.56
N GLY A 955 -10.01 -15.65 -22.48
CA GLY A 955 -10.43 -16.62 -21.47
C GLY A 955 -11.54 -17.55 -21.93
N VAL A 956 -11.69 -18.65 -21.21
CA VAL A 956 -12.75 -19.64 -21.40
C VAL A 956 -13.25 -20.13 -20.04
N ASN A 957 -14.57 -20.12 -19.85
CA ASN A 957 -15.25 -20.74 -18.73
C ASN A 957 -16.02 -21.97 -19.19
N VAL A 958 -15.92 -23.07 -18.45
CA VAL A 958 -16.60 -24.33 -18.74
C VAL A 958 -17.30 -24.84 -17.49
N THR A 959 -18.64 -24.99 -17.56
CA THR A 959 -19.46 -25.45 -16.44
C THR A 959 -20.20 -26.77 -16.80
N PHE A 960 -20.16 -27.77 -15.89
CA PHE A 960 -20.75 -29.09 -16.06
C PHE A 960 -21.76 -29.43 -14.97
#